data_7355170b0c3412b8ab66f03efe8dfb15
#
_entry.id   7355170b0c3412b8ab66f03efe8dfb15
#
_cell.length_a   1.000
_cell.length_b   1.000
_cell.length_c   1.000
_cell.angle_alpha   90.00
_cell.angle_beta   90.00
_cell.angle_gamma   90.00
#
_symmetry.space_group_name_H-M   'P 1'
#
loop_
_entity.id
_entity.type
_entity.pdbx_description
1 polymer ?
#
loop_
_entity_poly.entity_id
_entity_poly.type
_entity_poly.pdbx_seq_one_letter_code
_entity_poly.pdbx_strand_id
1 'polypeptide(L)'
;MSYVAQSGLDSLLEALRQSGMNTDGMGSGAGASDSASSGPQTPGSGSGAGAGASGSRGGVGGFGGFPFGGFGGFGGAGNGGGRGHGGSGSGDGGDGGHGGHGGPTVDFEFLANDFHLPSKKWLALIIVLALLVIAGAYWWFHPAINIHSTDFWGFVFIVILLPLFLVFWMRSKQYKTGTKEVTKNEGKAKTFRILSFVPMAVVALVAIGALMSMAIFPGNAEKYSNVLKTDTLEFAQDIKEVNYSEIPVIDRDSAILLGNREMGSIPEYVSQFEVSNLYSQINYQGTPVRVSPLGYADLFKWFTNREGGIPAYVLVNMTTQDAEIVRLGDSPIHYSQSEPLVRNIDRHVQLSYPFYMFGEKSFEIDEDGHPWWICPVKDFTIGLFGGETISRVVLCDATTGETQDLAVADCPEWVDRVFPAELLIQQYNWWGAYNNGWLNSFLGQEGVVRTTPGTDGTLGYNYIAKDDDVWVYTGVTSATADNSIIGFVLVNQRTQESHFYSVSGATEDSAMQSAEGQVQNLRYTSTFPLLINVSNQPTYFMALKDGAGLVKKFAMIDIQRYQNVAVGDTVADTQKAYEALLATNGVVAESGDGATDVVTVKGAIRSMNQAVIEGNTHFYLTVEGEDGSIFDFALPGLLDIVGYKVGDEINFTYVEAAGSNVSPAYEILGEGGKAPATEDAAGSGAPAGDENASGEPEDDVVQDNGAAQTPADVASGEDTEKVA
;
A
#
# COMPACT_ATOMS: atom_id res chain seq x y z
N MET A 1 -5.57 1.14 19.08
CA MET A 1 -6.54 0.93 20.19
C MET A 1 -7.52 -0.20 19.95
N SER A 2 -7.90 -0.50 18.73
CA SER A 2 -8.79 -1.64 18.43
C SER A 2 -8.11 -3.01 18.69
N TYR A 3 -6.83 -3.14 18.44
CA TYR A 3 -6.09 -4.40 18.56
C TYR A 3 -5.91 -4.89 20.00
N VAL A 4 -5.63 -3.99 20.94
CA VAL A 4 -5.47 -4.35 22.37
C VAL A 4 -6.82 -4.67 23.04
N ALA A 5 -7.90 -4.02 22.59
CA ALA A 5 -9.25 -4.33 23.09
C ALA A 5 -9.77 -5.65 22.51
N GLN A 6 -9.40 -5.99 21.28
CA GLN A 6 -9.82 -7.21 20.62
C GLN A 6 -9.04 -8.43 21.13
N SER A 7 -7.72 -8.32 21.31
CA SER A 7 -6.90 -9.38 21.92
C SER A 7 -7.26 -9.63 23.38
N GLY A 8 -7.63 -8.61 24.15
CA GLY A 8 -8.12 -8.75 25.51
C GLY A 8 -9.49 -9.44 25.60
N LEU A 9 -10.38 -9.16 24.64
CA LEU A 9 -11.69 -9.81 24.57
C LEU A 9 -11.58 -11.27 24.12
N ASP A 10 -10.73 -11.53 23.14
CA ASP A 10 -10.49 -12.90 22.64
C ASP A 10 -9.79 -13.77 23.69
N SER A 11 -8.83 -13.23 24.44
CA SER A 11 -8.19 -13.92 25.57
C SER A 11 -9.18 -14.18 26.72
N LEU A 12 -10.10 -13.27 26.97
CA LEU A 12 -11.16 -13.44 27.99
C LEU A 12 -12.18 -14.49 27.55
N LEU A 13 -12.55 -14.52 26.26
CA LEU A 13 -13.45 -15.52 25.70
C LEU A 13 -12.81 -16.90 25.67
N GLU A 14 -11.52 -17.00 25.43
CA GLU A 14 -10.78 -18.26 25.47
C GLU A 14 -10.59 -18.79 26.87
N ALA A 15 -10.34 -17.92 27.86
CA ALA A 15 -10.32 -18.26 29.28
C ALA A 15 -11.70 -18.72 29.79
N LEU A 16 -12.78 -18.12 29.31
CA LEU A 16 -14.16 -18.54 29.64
C LEU A 16 -14.53 -19.86 28.99
N ARG A 17 -14.04 -20.17 27.77
CA ARG A 17 -14.17 -21.49 27.13
C ARG A 17 -13.43 -22.59 27.91
N GLN A 18 -12.21 -22.30 28.35
CA GLN A 18 -11.41 -23.23 29.15
C GLN A 18 -11.99 -23.48 30.55
N SER A 19 -12.77 -22.53 31.10
CA SER A 19 -13.46 -22.68 32.38
C SER A 19 -14.82 -23.43 32.32
N GLY A 20 -15.21 -23.94 31.14
CA GLY A 20 -16.40 -24.78 30.98
C GLY A 20 -17.75 -24.01 31.03
N MET A 21 -17.75 -22.69 30.92
CA MET A 21 -18.96 -21.90 30.78
C MET A 21 -19.42 -21.88 29.33
N ASN A 22 -20.63 -22.39 29.10
CA ASN A 22 -21.26 -22.47 27.79
C ASN A 22 -21.62 -21.08 27.28
N THR A 23 -21.00 -20.62 26.19
CA THR A 23 -21.22 -19.30 25.57
C THR A 23 -22.10 -19.35 24.33
N ASP A 24 -22.90 -20.39 24.12
CA ASP A 24 -23.74 -20.60 22.93
C ASP A 24 -24.98 -19.69 22.84
N GLY A 25 -24.94 -18.51 23.44
CA GLY A 25 -26.06 -17.58 23.48
C GLY A 25 -25.85 -16.21 22.80
N MET A 26 -24.70 -15.91 22.22
CA MET A 26 -24.45 -14.58 21.63
C MET A 26 -23.83 -14.67 20.23
N GLY A 27 -24.64 -14.84 19.21
CA GLY A 27 -24.19 -14.73 17.83
C GLY A 27 -25.22 -15.10 16.78
N SER A 28 -25.80 -14.06 16.22
CA SER A 28 -26.29 -13.91 14.83
C SER A 28 -27.15 -15.01 14.18
N GLY A 29 -28.38 -14.61 13.91
CA GLY A 29 -29.23 -15.24 12.88
C GLY A 29 -28.98 -14.61 11.52
N ALA A 30 -28.77 -15.44 10.51
CA ALA A 30 -29.18 -15.20 9.13
C ALA A 30 -29.21 -16.54 8.39
N GLY A 31 -30.34 -16.75 7.72
CA GLY A 31 -30.93 -17.99 7.28
C GLY A 31 -30.23 -18.78 6.21
N ALA A 32 -30.57 -20.05 6.28
CA ALA A 32 -30.30 -21.09 5.32
C ALA A 32 -31.50 -21.29 4.38
N SER A 33 -31.25 -21.74 3.18
CA SER A 33 -32.20 -22.48 2.38
C SER A 33 -31.57 -23.71 1.75
N ASP A 34 -32.26 -24.83 1.96
CA ASP A 34 -32.00 -26.22 1.59
C ASP A 34 -31.77 -26.51 0.12
N SER A 35 -31.00 -27.57 -0.15
CA SER A 35 -31.48 -28.68 -0.94
C SER A 35 -30.60 -29.93 -0.80
N ALA A 36 -31.28 -31.07 -0.58
CA ALA A 36 -30.77 -32.41 -0.31
C ALA A 36 -30.36 -33.18 -1.58
N SER A 37 -29.44 -34.14 -1.45
CA SER A 37 -29.67 -35.55 -1.90
C SER A 37 -28.50 -36.50 -1.54
N SER A 38 -28.85 -37.49 -0.75
CA SER A 38 -28.52 -38.95 -0.75
C SER A 38 -27.05 -39.43 -0.89
N GLY A 39 -26.63 -40.24 0.12
CA GLY A 39 -25.43 -41.08 0.18
C GLY A 39 -25.62 -42.44 -0.60
N PRO A 40 -24.81 -43.52 -0.36
CA PRO A 40 -24.34 -44.07 0.93
C PRO A 40 -22.94 -44.78 0.99
N GLN A 41 -22.43 -45.01 2.22
CA GLN A 41 -21.67 -46.16 2.77
C GLN A 41 -20.19 -46.45 2.45
N THR A 42 -19.38 -46.31 3.45
CA THR A 42 -18.34 -47.02 4.25
C THR A 42 -17.73 -48.36 3.73
N PRO A 43 -16.63 -48.92 4.35
CA PRO A 43 -15.65 -48.47 5.35
C PRO A 43 -14.17 -48.88 5.04
N GLY A 44 -13.17 -48.35 5.81
CA GLY A 44 -11.83 -48.94 5.76
C GLY A 44 -10.75 -48.19 6.51
N SER A 45 -10.30 -48.75 7.59
CA SER A 45 -9.26 -48.50 8.55
C SER A 45 -7.89 -48.08 8.03
N GLY A 46 -7.17 -47.22 8.77
CA GLY A 46 -5.73 -47.05 8.65
C GLY A 46 -5.16 -45.89 9.47
N SER A 47 -4.49 -46.21 10.54
CA SER A 47 -3.71 -45.40 11.46
C SER A 47 -2.55 -44.63 10.82
N GLY A 48 -2.33 -43.40 11.25
CA GLY A 48 -1.09 -42.65 10.95
C GLY A 48 -1.08 -41.26 11.55
N ALA A 49 -0.23 -41.07 12.56
CA ALA A 49 0.01 -39.82 13.22
C ALA A 49 0.73 -38.82 12.31
N GLY A 50 0.30 -37.57 12.31
CA GLY A 50 0.99 -36.50 11.62
C GLY A 50 0.55 -35.14 12.17
N ALA A 51 1.48 -34.42 12.73
CA ALA A 51 1.31 -33.11 13.34
C ALA A 51 0.80 -32.08 12.34
N GLY A 52 -0.28 -31.41 12.70
CA GLY A 52 -0.82 -30.29 11.92
C GLY A 52 -0.21 -28.97 12.37
N ALA A 53 0.46 -28.31 11.46
CA ALA A 53 0.82 -26.92 11.61
C ALA A 53 -0.37 -26.07 11.15
N SER A 54 -0.90 -25.27 12.07
CA SER A 54 -1.95 -24.28 11.77
C SER A 54 -1.30 -23.02 11.24
N GLY A 55 -1.47 -22.76 9.95
CA GLY A 55 -1.14 -21.47 9.34
C GLY A 55 -2.18 -20.42 9.74
N SER A 56 -1.75 -19.42 10.51
CA SER A 56 -2.53 -18.22 10.74
C SER A 56 -2.23 -17.21 9.64
N ARG A 57 -3.22 -16.93 8.80
CA ARG A 57 -3.20 -15.77 7.90
C ARG A 57 -3.38 -14.51 8.75
N GLY A 58 -2.31 -13.72 8.91
CA GLY A 58 -2.36 -12.38 9.42
C GLY A 58 -2.80 -11.40 8.33
N GLY A 59 -4.04 -10.96 8.38
CA GLY A 59 -4.50 -9.84 7.57
C GLY A 59 -4.13 -8.52 8.26
N VAL A 60 -3.36 -7.70 7.59
CA VAL A 60 -3.07 -6.32 8.00
C VAL A 60 -4.33 -5.50 7.75
N GLY A 61 -5.06 -5.14 8.81
CA GLY A 61 -6.21 -4.24 8.74
C GLY A 61 -5.77 -2.79 8.70
N GLY A 62 -5.87 -2.16 7.54
CA GLY A 62 -5.78 -0.71 7.42
C GLY A 62 -6.93 -0.03 8.16
N PHE A 63 -6.62 0.95 8.99
CA PHE A 63 -7.59 1.87 9.57
C PHE A 63 -8.15 2.76 8.45
N GLY A 64 -9.29 2.37 7.93
CA GLY A 64 -10.02 3.10 6.90
C GLY A 64 -11.23 3.78 7.47
N GLY A 65 -11.49 4.91 6.93
CA GLY A 65 -12.59 5.77 7.17
C GLY A 65 -13.95 5.10 7.33
N PHE A 66 -14.78 5.77 8.10
CA PHE A 66 -16.21 5.52 8.18
C PHE A 66 -16.83 5.47 6.78
N PRO A 67 -17.65 4.46 6.46
CA PRO A 67 -18.33 4.39 5.17
C PRO A 67 -19.50 5.38 5.14
N PHE A 68 -19.28 6.59 4.70
CA PHE A 68 -20.30 7.46 4.14
C PHE A 68 -20.25 7.34 2.61
N GLY A 69 -20.70 6.21 2.12
CA GLY A 69 -20.93 6.00 0.70
C GLY A 69 -22.33 5.48 0.48
N GLY A 70 -23.16 6.24 -0.23
CA GLY A 70 -24.37 5.72 -0.81
C GLY A 70 -25.69 6.37 -0.47
N PHE A 71 -25.85 7.66 -0.71
CA PHE A 71 -27.14 8.23 -1.10
C PHE A 71 -27.12 8.49 -2.60
N GLY A 72 -27.61 7.51 -3.34
CA GLY A 72 -27.84 7.65 -4.77
C GLY A 72 -28.89 6.65 -5.22
N GLY A 73 -30.07 7.14 -5.58
CA GLY A 73 -31.02 6.32 -6.27
C GLY A 73 -32.49 6.49 -5.88
N PHE A 74 -33.03 7.68 -6.01
CA PHE A 74 -34.45 7.85 -6.27
C PHE A 74 -34.67 7.87 -7.80
N GLY A 75 -35.39 6.88 -8.29
CA GLY A 75 -35.80 6.89 -9.71
C GLY A 75 -36.65 5.70 -10.06
N GLY A 76 -37.93 5.94 -10.33
CA GLY A 76 -38.67 5.09 -11.22
C GLY A 76 -39.94 4.44 -10.68
N ALA A 77 -41.02 5.20 -10.65
CA ALA A 77 -42.39 4.69 -10.59
C ALA A 77 -42.71 3.87 -11.85
N GLY A 78 -43.24 2.67 -11.68
CA GLY A 78 -43.82 1.83 -12.70
C GLY A 78 -45.15 1.25 -12.23
N ASN A 79 -46.21 1.82 -12.79
CA ASN A 79 -47.61 1.57 -12.62
C ASN A 79 -48.02 0.17 -13.20
N GLY A 80 -48.90 -0.55 -12.54
CA GLY A 80 -49.48 -1.78 -13.07
C GLY A 80 -50.60 -2.32 -12.20
N GLY A 81 -51.83 -1.99 -12.52
CA GLY A 81 -53.04 -2.32 -11.82
C GLY A 81 -53.51 -3.75 -11.99
N GLY A 82 -54.36 -4.16 -11.09
CA GLY A 82 -55.12 -5.42 -11.15
C GLY A 82 -56.23 -5.43 -10.11
N ARG A 83 -57.45 -5.25 -10.58
CA ARG A 83 -58.71 -5.31 -9.84
C ARG A 83 -59.08 -6.77 -9.45
N GLY A 84 -59.84 -6.92 -8.34
CA GLY A 84 -60.67 -8.09 -8.10
C GLY A 84 -61.30 -8.15 -6.74
N HIS A 85 -62.54 -7.66 -6.62
CA HIS A 85 -63.76 -8.15 -5.92
C HIS A 85 -63.55 -9.03 -4.64
N GLY A 86 -64.03 -8.70 -3.46
CA GLY A 86 -65.47 -8.62 -3.14
C GLY A 86 -65.84 -9.82 -2.31
N GLY A 87 -66.37 -9.63 -1.07
CA GLY A 87 -66.92 -10.73 -0.28
C GLY A 87 -67.12 -10.30 1.20
N SER A 88 -68.29 -9.81 1.52
CA SER A 88 -68.82 -9.62 2.85
C SER A 88 -69.10 -10.95 3.55
N GLY A 89 -68.80 -11.03 4.86
CA GLY A 89 -69.20 -12.13 5.72
C GLY A 89 -69.05 -11.77 7.18
N SER A 90 -70.15 -11.44 7.80
CA SER A 90 -70.33 -11.29 9.25
C SER A 90 -70.24 -12.63 9.98
N GLY A 91 -69.63 -12.67 11.15
CA GLY A 91 -69.58 -13.85 12.01
C GLY A 91 -68.83 -13.60 13.31
N ASP A 92 -69.61 -13.54 14.31
CA ASP A 92 -69.51 -13.43 15.76
C ASP A 92 -68.49 -14.40 16.43
N GLY A 93 -67.87 -13.90 17.55
CA GLY A 93 -67.55 -14.69 18.76
C GLY A 93 -66.23 -15.44 18.80
N GLY A 94 -65.37 -15.10 19.76
CA GLY A 94 -64.34 -16.03 20.23
C GLY A 94 -63.08 -15.40 20.79
N ASP A 95 -63.07 -15.25 22.08
CA ASP A 95 -61.95 -15.00 22.97
C ASP A 95 -60.77 -15.93 22.68
N GLY A 96 -59.56 -15.40 22.53
CA GLY A 96 -58.37 -16.20 22.31
C GLY A 96 -57.11 -15.34 22.28
N GLY A 97 -56.44 -15.26 23.42
CA GLY A 97 -55.19 -14.54 23.58
C GLY A 97 -54.09 -14.90 22.58
N HIS A 98 -53.63 -13.93 21.85
CA HIS A 98 -52.37 -14.02 21.11
C HIS A 98 -51.28 -13.22 21.86
N GLY A 99 -50.38 -13.99 22.51
CA GLY A 99 -49.09 -13.50 22.97
C GLY A 99 -48.25 -12.97 21.80
N GLY A 100 -48.20 -11.66 21.69
CA GLY A 100 -47.24 -11.00 20.81
C GLY A 100 -45.85 -11.17 21.41
N HIS A 101 -44.96 -11.83 20.67
CA HIS A 101 -43.52 -11.80 20.93
C HIS A 101 -43.01 -10.37 20.67
N GLY A 102 -43.12 -9.49 21.67
CA GLY A 102 -42.38 -8.26 21.74
C GLY A 102 -40.92 -8.60 22.08
N GLY A 103 -40.00 -8.34 21.18
CA GLY A 103 -38.59 -8.32 21.52
C GLY A 103 -38.34 -7.40 22.71
N PRO A 104 -37.22 -7.51 23.45
CA PRO A 104 -36.94 -6.74 24.65
C PRO A 104 -36.84 -5.26 24.29
N THR A 105 -37.94 -4.55 24.37
CA THR A 105 -37.94 -3.10 24.39
C THR A 105 -37.38 -2.68 25.74
N VAL A 106 -36.18 -2.15 25.76
CA VAL A 106 -35.63 -1.54 26.98
C VAL A 106 -36.52 -0.36 27.35
N ASP A 107 -37.30 -0.53 28.39
CA ASP A 107 -38.22 0.50 28.86
C ASP A 107 -37.44 1.59 29.62
N PHE A 108 -36.98 2.59 28.87
CA PHE A 108 -36.25 3.73 29.41
C PHE A 108 -37.15 4.62 30.34
N GLU A 109 -38.44 4.44 30.35
CA GLU A 109 -39.33 5.17 31.30
C GLU A 109 -39.15 4.69 32.73
N PHE A 110 -38.81 3.41 32.93
CA PHE A 110 -38.49 2.85 34.26
C PHE A 110 -37.24 3.53 34.84
N LEU A 111 -36.16 3.70 34.04
CA LEU A 111 -34.96 4.37 34.49
C LEU A 111 -35.14 5.85 34.83
N ALA A 112 -36.07 6.55 34.17
CA ALA A 112 -36.34 7.95 34.44
C ALA A 112 -37.10 8.16 35.74
N ASN A 113 -37.96 7.22 36.15
CA ASN A 113 -38.78 7.37 37.37
C ASN A 113 -37.98 7.09 38.65
N ASP A 114 -36.94 6.25 38.60
CA ASP A 114 -36.14 5.86 39.78
C ASP A 114 -34.85 6.71 39.93
N PHE A 115 -34.58 7.66 39.03
CA PHE A 115 -33.43 8.53 39.14
C PHE A 115 -33.62 9.63 40.20
N HIS A 116 -33.01 9.45 41.39
CA HIS A 116 -33.02 10.37 42.48
C HIS A 116 -31.72 11.16 42.58
N LEU A 117 -31.78 12.49 42.68
CA LEU A 117 -30.60 13.28 43.03
C LEU A 117 -30.30 13.11 44.53
N PRO A 118 -29.07 12.65 44.85
CA PRO A 118 -28.66 12.49 46.23
C PRO A 118 -28.55 13.84 46.95
N SER A 119 -28.41 13.80 48.27
CA SER A 119 -28.19 15.02 49.06
C SER A 119 -26.98 15.80 48.57
N LYS A 120 -26.90 17.10 48.84
CA LYS A 120 -25.80 17.98 48.36
C LYS A 120 -24.41 17.42 48.65
N LYS A 121 -24.19 16.71 49.76
CA LYS A 121 -22.93 16.08 50.14
C LYS A 121 -22.63 14.88 49.22
N TRP A 122 -23.62 14.03 48.96
CA TRP A 122 -23.51 12.90 48.06
C TRP A 122 -23.38 13.34 46.60
N LEU A 123 -24.07 14.43 46.23
CA LEU A 123 -23.91 15.01 44.89
C LEU A 123 -22.46 15.49 44.65
N ALA A 124 -21.87 16.20 45.65
CA ALA A 124 -20.47 16.60 45.58
C ALA A 124 -19.52 15.40 45.46
N LEU A 125 -19.77 14.33 46.24
CA LEU A 125 -18.98 13.10 46.16
C LEU A 125 -19.08 12.44 44.77
N ILE A 126 -20.29 12.37 44.19
CA ILE A 126 -20.51 11.81 42.84
C ILE A 126 -19.80 12.66 41.79
N ILE A 127 -19.84 13.99 41.91
CA ILE A 127 -19.11 14.88 40.98
C ILE A 127 -17.58 14.64 41.07
N VAL A 128 -17.04 14.55 42.30
CA VAL A 128 -15.61 14.24 42.49
C VAL A 128 -15.26 12.88 41.91
N LEU A 129 -16.07 11.86 42.16
CA LEU A 129 -15.86 10.52 41.60
C LEU A 129 -15.95 10.52 40.07
N ALA A 130 -16.90 11.24 39.49
CA ALA A 130 -17.03 11.40 38.04
C ALA A 130 -15.81 12.10 37.46
N LEU A 131 -15.28 13.15 38.09
CA LEU A 131 -14.06 13.82 37.66
C LEU A 131 -12.85 12.92 37.74
N LEU A 132 -12.74 12.08 38.78
CA LEU A 132 -11.67 11.07 38.88
C LEU A 132 -11.78 10.01 37.80
N VAL A 133 -12.99 9.55 37.47
CA VAL A 133 -13.23 8.61 36.37
C VAL A 133 -12.87 9.25 35.01
N ILE A 134 -13.27 10.51 34.80
CA ILE A 134 -12.89 11.24 33.58
C ILE A 134 -11.38 11.41 33.47
N ALA A 135 -10.72 11.79 34.56
CA ALA A 135 -9.25 11.92 34.59
C ALA A 135 -8.55 10.57 34.34
N GLY A 136 -9.04 9.49 34.95
CA GLY A 136 -8.53 8.14 34.71
C GLY A 136 -8.77 7.66 33.27
N ALA A 137 -9.95 7.95 32.72
CA ALA A 137 -10.26 7.66 31.32
C ALA A 137 -9.37 8.48 30.38
N TYR A 138 -9.17 9.77 30.66
CA TYR A 138 -8.24 10.60 29.88
C TYR A 138 -6.80 10.07 29.96
N TRP A 139 -6.31 9.69 31.15
CA TRP A 139 -5.00 9.12 31.32
C TRP A 139 -4.83 7.81 30.52
N TRP A 140 -5.88 6.98 30.44
CA TRP A 140 -5.85 5.71 29.74
C TRP A 140 -5.93 5.87 28.22
N PHE A 141 -6.88 6.67 27.73
CA PHE A 141 -7.11 6.89 26.30
C PHE A 141 -6.29 8.04 25.72
N HIS A 142 -5.85 8.97 26.52
CA HIS A 142 -5.01 10.14 26.21
C HIS A 142 -5.26 10.77 24.83
N PRO A 143 -6.53 11.09 24.43
CA PRO A 143 -6.78 11.74 23.16
C PRO A 143 -6.16 13.14 23.13
N ALA A 144 -5.67 13.56 21.96
CA ALA A 144 -5.18 14.94 21.77
C ALA A 144 -6.30 15.95 22.09
N ILE A 145 -6.03 16.95 22.92
CA ILE A 145 -6.98 18.03 23.21
C ILE A 145 -6.98 19.03 22.07
N ASN A 146 -7.53 18.63 20.93
CA ASN A 146 -7.52 19.42 19.71
C ASN A 146 -8.88 19.28 18.99
N ILE A 147 -9.40 20.40 18.49
CA ILE A 147 -10.69 20.41 17.77
C ILE A 147 -10.64 19.67 16.43
N HIS A 148 -9.45 19.47 15.86
CA HIS A 148 -9.24 18.70 14.65
C HIS A 148 -9.05 17.19 14.91
N SER A 149 -9.03 16.76 16.19
CA SER A 149 -8.89 15.35 16.56
C SER A 149 -10.25 14.66 16.60
N THR A 150 -10.43 13.62 15.79
CA THR A 150 -11.62 12.74 15.82
C THR A 150 -11.73 12.00 17.14
N ASP A 151 -10.59 11.57 17.71
CA ASP A 151 -10.52 10.85 18.98
C ASP A 151 -10.95 11.74 20.16
N PHE A 152 -10.58 13.03 20.11
CA PHE A 152 -11.05 14.02 21.09
C PHE A 152 -12.57 14.14 21.06
N TRP A 153 -13.18 14.30 19.90
CA TRP A 153 -14.63 14.40 19.80
C TRP A 153 -15.33 13.10 20.17
N GLY A 154 -14.74 11.94 19.85
CA GLY A 154 -15.21 10.64 20.31
C GLY A 154 -15.21 10.53 21.84
N PHE A 155 -14.12 10.92 22.50
CA PHE A 155 -13.99 10.97 23.94
C PHE A 155 -15.00 11.94 24.58
N VAL A 156 -15.08 13.17 24.07
CA VAL A 156 -16.03 14.19 24.54
C VAL A 156 -17.47 13.72 24.37
N PHE A 157 -17.81 13.07 23.26
CA PHE A 157 -19.13 12.53 23.02
C PHE A 157 -19.50 11.46 24.05
N ILE A 158 -18.65 10.46 24.24
CA ILE A 158 -18.96 9.31 25.13
C ILE A 158 -18.94 9.73 26.60
N VAL A 159 -17.92 10.51 27.00
CA VAL A 159 -17.68 10.80 28.43
C VAL A 159 -18.45 12.02 28.93
N ILE A 160 -18.75 12.99 28.07
CA ILE A 160 -19.34 14.26 28.46
C ILE A 160 -20.74 14.45 27.85
N LEU A 161 -20.84 14.45 26.51
CA LEU A 161 -22.09 14.87 25.84
C LEU A 161 -23.22 13.86 26.01
N LEU A 162 -22.95 12.57 25.90
CA LEU A 162 -23.94 11.51 26.05
C LEU A 162 -24.50 11.44 27.50
N PRO A 163 -23.68 11.40 28.57
CA PRO A 163 -24.19 11.46 29.93
C PRO A 163 -24.96 12.73 30.21
N LEU A 164 -24.51 13.89 29.74
CA LEU A 164 -25.19 15.17 29.92
C LEU A 164 -26.54 15.17 29.20
N PHE A 165 -26.62 14.66 27.99
CA PHE A 165 -27.90 14.48 27.28
C PHE A 165 -28.84 13.59 28.07
N LEU A 166 -28.38 12.43 28.55
CA LEU A 166 -29.19 11.48 29.32
C LEU A 166 -29.73 12.12 30.62
N VAL A 167 -28.88 12.82 31.36
CA VAL A 167 -29.29 13.52 32.59
C VAL A 167 -30.36 14.58 32.28
N PHE A 168 -30.16 15.44 31.29
CA PHE A 168 -31.14 16.46 30.93
C PHE A 168 -32.44 15.86 30.40
N TRP A 169 -32.36 14.82 29.59
CA TRP A 169 -33.52 14.12 29.06
C TRP A 169 -34.32 13.44 30.18
N MET A 170 -33.68 12.72 31.10
CA MET A 170 -34.31 12.09 32.25
C MET A 170 -34.98 13.15 33.13
N ARG A 171 -34.30 14.27 33.42
CA ARG A 171 -34.88 15.39 34.19
C ARG A 171 -36.08 16.00 33.50
N SER A 172 -36.04 16.18 32.20
CA SER A 172 -37.21 16.67 31.44
C SER A 172 -38.41 15.75 31.61
N LYS A 173 -38.20 14.42 31.53
CA LYS A 173 -39.25 13.42 31.74
C LYS A 173 -39.80 13.46 33.15
N GLN A 174 -38.94 13.51 34.18
CA GLN A 174 -39.36 13.60 35.59
C GLN A 174 -40.25 14.83 35.89
N TYR A 175 -39.87 16.00 35.38
CA TYR A 175 -40.68 17.21 35.55
C TYR A 175 -41.99 17.18 34.74
N LYS A 176 -42.04 16.43 33.64
CA LYS A 176 -43.24 16.27 32.82
C LYS A 176 -44.27 15.34 33.47
N THR A 177 -43.85 14.18 33.98
CA THR A 177 -44.74 13.16 34.58
C THR A 177 -44.97 13.39 36.05
N GLY A 178 -44.01 14.00 36.76
CA GLY A 178 -43.97 14.04 38.22
C GLY A 178 -43.51 12.69 38.80
N THR A 179 -42.76 12.74 39.89
CA THR A 179 -42.32 11.56 40.65
C THR A 179 -42.61 11.81 42.14
N LYS A 180 -42.42 10.83 43.05
CA LYS A 180 -42.61 11.00 44.48
C LYS A 180 -41.82 12.19 45.06
N GLU A 181 -40.71 12.57 44.47
CA GLU A 181 -39.84 13.66 44.95
C GLU A 181 -39.83 14.90 44.04
N VAL A 182 -40.26 14.78 42.80
CA VAL A 182 -40.24 15.85 41.81
C VAL A 182 -41.67 16.21 41.44
N THR A 183 -42.14 17.39 41.93
CA THR A 183 -43.45 17.90 41.55
C THR A 183 -43.51 18.25 40.06
N LYS A 184 -44.64 17.90 39.43
CA LYS A 184 -44.87 18.20 38.01
C LYS A 184 -44.69 19.71 37.78
N ASN A 185 -43.85 20.07 36.83
CA ASN A 185 -43.57 21.46 36.46
C ASN A 185 -43.27 21.57 34.99
N GLU A 186 -44.21 21.99 34.18
CA GLU A 186 -44.12 22.06 32.74
C GLU A 186 -43.04 23.05 32.25
N GLY A 187 -42.84 24.16 32.99
CA GLY A 187 -41.77 25.12 32.67
C GLY A 187 -40.39 24.51 32.81
N LYS A 188 -40.11 23.81 33.91
CA LYS A 188 -38.84 23.11 34.13
C LYS A 188 -38.67 21.94 33.15
N ALA A 189 -39.74 21.19 32.85
CA ALA A 189 -39.69 20.12 31.86
C ALA A 189 -39.25 20.66 30.47
N LYS A 190 -39.82 21.82 30.05
CA LYS A 190 -39.43 22.49 28.80
C LYS A 190 -37.98 22.96 28.82
N THR A 191 -37.53 23.55 29.95
CA THR A 191 -36.13 23.99 30.09
C THR A 191 -35.15 22.82 29.97
N PHE A 192 -35.37 21.72 30.70
CA PHE A 192 -34.48 20.55 30.61
C PHE A 192 -34.56 19.86 29.26
N ARG A 193 -35.69 19.89 28.57
CA ARG A 193 -35.81 19.43 27.20
C ARG A 193 -34.98 20.28 26.24
N ILE A 194 -35.00 21.59 26.39
CA ILE A 194 -34.15 22.51 25.59
C ILE A 194 -32.69 22.25 25.89
N LEU A 195 -32.31 22.10 27.18
CA LEU A 195 -30.92 21.80 27.56
C LEU A 195 -30.42 20.45 26.99
N SER A 196 -31.32 19.47 26.84
CA SER A 196 -30.93 18.20 26.22
C SER A 196 -30.57 18.31 24.71
N PHE A 197 -31.03 19.37 24.02
CA PHE A 197 -30.62 19.63 22.66
C PHE A 197 -29.21 20.25 22.51
N VAL A 198 -28.63 20.80 23.60
CA VAL A 198 -27.30 21.42 23.57
C VAL A 198 -26.20 20.39 23.16
N PRO A 199 -26.08 19.22 23.80
CA PRO A 199 -25.16 18.20 23.37
C PRO A 199 -25.38 17.77 21.90
N MET A 200 -26.61 17.61 21.46
CA MET A 200 -26.96 17.29 20.07
C MET A 200 -26.53 18.39 19.09
N ALA A 201 -26.69 19.67 19.49
CA ALA A 201 -26.27 20.81 18.69
C ALA A 201 -24.71 20.81 18.50
N VAL A 202 -23.97 20.47 19.56
CA VAL A 202 -22.52 20.33 19.46
C VAL A 202 -22.14 19.24 18.45
N VAL A 203 -22.76 18.07 18.54
CA VAL A 203 -22.54 16.97 17.57
C VAL A 203 -22.88 17.41 16.15
N ALA A 204 -24.01 18.12 15.98
CA ALA A 204 -24.41 18.64 14.67
C ALA A 204 -23.39 19.65 14.12
N LEU A 205 -22.84 20.52 14.95
CA LEU A 205 -21.81 21.50 14.55
C LEU A 205 -20.50 20.79 14.12
N VAL A 206 -20.09 19.75 14.86
CA VAL A 206 -18.90 18.94 14.46
C VAL A 206 -19.18 18.23 13.14
N ALA A 207 -20.37 17.65 12.94
CA ALA A 207 -20.75 17.01 11.68
C ALA A 207 -20.78 18.02 10.51
N ILE A 208 -21.28 19.23 10.73
CA ILE A 208 -21.24 20.31 9.73
C ILE A 208 -19.79 20.67 9.43
N GLY A 209 -18.92 20.82 10.44
CA GLY A 209 -17.49 21.08 10.26
C GLY A 209 -16.80 19.99 9.45
N ALA A 210 -17.12 18.72 9.69
CA ALA A 210 -16.63 17.60 8.90
C ALA A 210 -17.09 17.66 7.44
N LEU A 211 -18.37 17.94 7.21
CA LEU A 211 -18.90 18.13 5.85
C LEU A 211 -18.22 19.31 5.12
N MET A 212 -18.03 20.44 5.81
CA MET A 212 -17.34 21.60 5.23
C MET A 212 -15.86 21.37 4.94
N SER A 213 -15.27 20.30 5.42
CA SER A 213 -13.90 19.90 5.09
C SER A 213 -13.80 19.14 3.76
N MET A 214 -14.92 18.70 3.18
CA MET A 214 -14.93 17.91 1.95
C MET A 214 -14.55 18.75 0.72
N ALA A 215 -13.95 18.10 -0.28
CA ALA A 215 -13.51 18.74 -1.53
C ALA A 215 -14.64 19.39 -2.35
N ILE A 216 -15.90 18.95 -2.15
CA ILE A 216 -17.09 19.51 -2.81
C ILE A 216 -17.33 21.01 -2.48
N PHE A 217 -16.85 21.48 -1.32
CA PHE A 217 -17.03 22.89 -0.96
C PHE A 217 -16.12 23.78 -1.80
N PRO A 218 -16.63 24.98 -2.22
CA PRO A 218 -15.90 25.89 -3.07
C PRO A 218 -14.51 26.23 -2.52
N GLY A 219 -13.48 26.05 -3.35
CA GLY A 219 -12.08 26.31 -3.01
C GLY A 219 -11.37 25.22 -2.21
N ASN A 220 -12.07 24.20 -1.75
CA ASN A 220 -11.39 23.10 -1.01
C ASN A 220 -10.61 22.18 -1.95
N ALA A 221 -11.13 21.86 -3.13
CA ALA A 221 -10.42 21.02 -4.10
C ALA A 221 -9.04 21.57 -4.45
N GLU A 222 -8.96 22.90 -4.69
CA GLU A 222 -7.68 23.58 -4.91
C GLU A 222 -6.75 23.49 -3.69
N LYS A 223 -7.29 23.58 -2.46
CA LYS A 223 -6.48 23.40 -1.25
C LYS A 223 -5.98 21.97 -1.12
N TYR A 224 -6.81 20.97 -1.44
CA TYR A 224 -6.40 19.56 -1.43
C TYR A 224 -5.28 19.30 -2.43
N SER A 225 -5.39 19.83 -3.67
CA SER A 225 -4.35 19.67 -4.69
C SER A 225 -3.03 20.39 -4.34
N ASN A 226 -3.09 21.37 -3.44
CA ASN A 226 -1.91 22.11 -3.00
C ASN A 226 -1.28 21.58 -1.69
N VAL A 227 -1.82 20.52 -1.10
CA VAL A 227 -1.21 19.89 0.10
C VAL A 227 0.14 19.28 -0.24
N LEU A 228 0.23 18.63 -1.40
CA LEU A 228 1.46 18.09 -1.96
C LEU A 228 1.68 18.74 -3.33
N LYS A 229 2.85 19.32 -3.55
CA LYS A 229 3.27 19.84 -4.86
C LYS A 229 4.18 18.81 -5.51
N THR A 230 3.90 18.47 -6.76
CA THR A 230 4.66 17.48 -7.50
C THR A 230 5.29 18.12 -8.73
N ASP A 231 6.60 18.02 -8.84
CA ASP A 231 7.37 18.47 -10.00
C ASP A 231 7.58 17.30 -10.97
N THR A 232 7.61 17.60 -12.28
CA THR A 232 7.86 16.57 -13.30
C THR A 232 9.34 16.63 -13.69
N LEU A 233 10.01 15.49 -13.55
CA LEU A 233 11.43 15.33 -13.87
C LEU A 233 11.64 14.24 -14.93
N GLU A 234 12.82 14.25 -15.55
CA GLU A 234 13.26 13.22 -16.47
C GLU A 234 13.95 12.08 -15.70
N PHE A 235 13.44 10.85 -15.88
CA PHE A 235 13.88 9.68 -15.11
C PHE A 235 15.40 9.46 -15.15
N ALA A 236 15.97 9.35 -16.34
CA ALA A 236 17.39 9.03 -16.52
C ALA A 236 18.36 10.11 -16.00
N GLN A 237 17.86 11.34 -15.78
CA GLN A 237 18.70 12.44 -15.28
C GLN A 237 18.69 12.53 -13.75
N ASP A 238 17.57 12.16 -13.11
CA ASP A 238 17.39 12.29 -11.67
C ASP A 238 17.64 10.99 -10.92
N ILE A 239 17.24 9.84 -11.49
CA ILE A 239 17.49 8.53 -10.89
C ILE A 239 18.82 7.97 -11.43
N LYS A 240 19.82 7.94 -10.57
CA LYS A 240 21.15 7.43 -10.92
C LYS A 240 21.10 5.96 -11.32
N GLU A 241 22.05 5.55 -12.12
CA GLU A 241 22.33 4.13 -12.41
C GLU A 241 22.46 3.35 -11.11
N VAL A 242 21.82 2.20 -11.04
CA VAL A 242 21.74 1.43 -9.81
C VAL A 242 23.10 0.83 -9.43
N ASN A 243 23.47 0.94 -8.17
CA ASN A 243 24.50 0.12 -7.58
C ASN A 243 23.87 -1.18 -7.06
N TYR A 244 24.13 -2.29 -7.74
CA TYR A 244 23.50 -3.58 -7.41
C TYR A 244 23.83 -4.10 -6.02
N SER A 245 24.93 -3.64 -5.39
CA SER A 245 25.30 -3.99 -4.03
C SER A 245 24.48 -3.23 -2.96
N GLU A 246 23.72 -2.22 -3.35
CA GLU A 246 22.91 -1.36 -2.48
C GLU A 246 21.40 -1.59 -2.65
N ILE A 247 21.00 -2.49 -3.58
CA ILE A 247 19.60 -2.79 -3.80
C ILE A 247 18.99 -3.48 -2.57
N PRO A 248 17.91 -2.96 -1.98
CA PRO A 248 17.17 -3.68 -0.94
C PRO A 248 16.45 -4.90 -1.53
N VAL A 249 16.85 -6.08 -1.10
CA VAL A 249 16.37 -7.36 -1.63
C VAL A 249 15.31 -8.05 -0.78
N ILE A 250 14.97 -7.50 0.41
CA ILE A 250 13.98 -8.06 1.31
C ILE A 250 12.88 -7.06 1.64
N ASP A 251 11.66 -7.57 1.71
CA ASP A 251 10.52 -6.82 2.19
C ASP A 251 10.37 -6.90 3.74
N ARG A 252 9.33 -6.25 4.27
CA ARG A 252 9.05 -6.24 5.70
C ARG A 252 8.81 -7.64 6.27
N ASP A 253 8.06 -8.47 5.56
CA ASP A 253 7.70 -9.81 6.04
C ASP A 253 8.92 -10.72 6.11
N SER A 254 9.81 -10.64 5.13
CA SER A 254 11.10 -11.34 5.15
C SER A 254 11.99 -10.87 6.29
N ALA A 255 12.03 -9.55 6.57
CA ALA A 255 12.78 -9.00 7.70
C ALA A 255 12.23 -9.50 9.05
N ILE A 256 10.91 -9.59 9.21
CA ILE A 256 10.27 -10.19 10.40
C ILE A 256 10.72 -11.64 10.61
N LEU A 257 10.75 -12.45 9.54
CA LEU A 257 11.18 -13.85 9.62
C LEU A 257 12.66 -13.98 10.00
N LEU A 258 13.52 -13.14 9.41
CA LEU A 258 14.95 -13.13 9.72
C LEU A 258 15.22 -12.69 11.17
N GLY A 259 14.59 -11.61 11.61
CA GLY A 259 14.73 -11.11 12.98
C GLY A 259 14.23 -12.11 14.04
N ASN A 260 13.09 -12.76 13.79
CA ASN A 260 12.58 -13.80 14.68
C ASN A 260 13.49 -15.03 14.73
N ARG A 261 14.12 -15.39 13.61
CA ARG A 261 15.11 -16.49 13.58
C ARG A 261 16.35 -16.14 14.38
N GLU A 262 16.84 -14.90 14.22
CA GLU A 262 18.01 -14.43 14.96
C GLU A 262 17.72 -14.32 16.46
N MET A 263 16.55 -13.83 16.86
CA MET A 263 16.10 -13.82 18.26
C MET A 263 16.11 -15.22 18.88
N GLY A 264 15.76 -16.27 18.11
CA GLY A 264 15.80 -17.66 18.55
C GLY A 264 17.22 -18.16 18.88
N SER A 265 18.26 -17.50 18.40
CA SER A 265 19.66 -17.84 18.69
C SER A 265 20.14 -17.34 20.06
N ILE A 266 19.38 -16.47 20.75
CA ILE A 266 19.75 -15.82 22.02
C ILE A 266 18.85 -16.31 23.16
N PRO A 267 19.20 -17.39 23.85
CA PRO A 267 18.35 -18.01 24.88
C PRO A 267 18.02 -17.10 26.07
N GLU A 268 18.88 -16.15 26.40
CA GLU A 268 18.66 -15.18 27.48
C GLU A 268 17.54 -14.21 27.22
N TYR A 269 17.24 -13.90 25.92
CA TYR A 269 16.22 -12.93 25.54
C TYR A 269 14.92 -13.59 25.09
N VAL A 270 14.98 -14.73 24.38
CA VAL A 270 13.82 -15.37 23.75
C VAL A 270 12.69 -15.71 24.71
N SER A 271 12.99 -15.94 25.99
CA SER A 271 12.00 -16.25 27.04
C SER A 271 11.42 -15.01 27.73
N GLN A 272 11.98 -13.83 27.51
CA GLN A 272 11.62 -12.59 28.21
C GLN A 272 11.07 -11.53 27.26
N PHE A 273 11.56 -11.50 26.02
CA PHE A 273 11.27 -10.50 25.02
C PHE A 273 10.80 -11.16 23.72
N GLU A 274 10.08 -10.42 22.92
CA GLU A 274 9.69 -10.77 21.55
C GLU A 274 10.12 -9.66 20.58
N VAL A 275 10.32 -10.01 19.33
CA VAL A 275 10.58 -9.00 18.28
C VAL A 275 9.27 -8.30 17.97
N SER A 276 9.27 -6.97 18.02
CA SER A 276 8.11 -6.19 17.60
C SER A 276 7.85 -6.37 16.09
N ASN A 277 6.59 -6.33 15.69
CA ASN A 277 6.24 -6.29 14.26
C ASN A 277 6.41 -4.88 13.65
N LEU A 278 6.88 -3.91 14.43
CA LEU A 278 7.17 -2.56 13.99
C LEU A 278 8.57 -2.50 13.37
N TYR A 279 8.66 -2.74 12.07
CA TYR A 279 9.89 -2.62 11.31
C TYR A 279 9.88 -1.31 10.51
N SER A 280 10.74 -0.37 10.86
CA SER A 280 11.00 0.83 10.09
C SER A 280 12.12 0.56 9.09
N GLN A 281 11.96 1.01 7.86
CA GLN A 281 13.05 1.06 6.88
C GLN A 281 13.73 2.41 7.00
N ILE A 282 15.04 2.40 7.15
CA ILE A 282 15.88 3.58 7.29
C ILE A 282 17.14 3.43 6.44
N ASN A 283 17.80 4.53 6.17
CA ASN A 283 19.13 4.56 5.56
C ASN A 283 20.18 4.78 6.67
N TYR A 284 20.80 3.72 7.12
CA TYR A 284 21.77 3.75 8.21
C TYR A 284 23.19 3.67 7.66
N GLN A 285 23.98 4.74 7.81
CA GLN A 285 25.35 4.85 7.28
C GLN A 285 25.43 4.51 5.78
N GLY A 286 24.47 5.02 4.99
CA GLY A 286 24.40 4.81 3.55
C GLY A 286 23.93 3.41 3.13
N THR A 287 23.44 2.58 4.07
CA THR A 287 22.94 1.24 3.79
C THR A 287 21.46 1.13 4.14
N PRO A 288 20.59 0.61 3.25
CA PRO A 288 19.20 0.39 3.58
C PRO A 288 19.07 -0.76 4.60
N VAL A 289 18.51 -0.44 5.76
CA VAL A 289 18.28 -1.40 6.83
C VAL A 289 16.84 -1.34 7.33
N ARG A 290 16.40 -2.40 7.99
CA ARG A 290 15.18 -2.40 8.78
C ARG A 290 15.51 -2.55 10.24
N VAL A 291 14.95 -1.65 11.06
CA VAL A 291 15.13 -1.69 12.51
C VAL A 291 13.81 -1.96 13.21
N SER A 292 13.86 -2.73 14.29
CA SER A 292 12.69 -3.05 15.12
C SER A 292 13.10 -3.15 16.57
N PRO A 293 12.38 -2.53 17.53
CA PRO A 293 12.65 -2.72 18.94
C PRO A 293 12.21 -4.13 19.37
N LEU A 294 12.81 -4.65 20.41
CA LEU A 294 12.21 -5.75 21.16
C LEU A 294 11.04 -5.22 21.99
N GLY A 295 10.13 -6.11 22.37
CA GLY A 295 9.04 -5.85 23.29
C GLY A 295 9.05 -6.86 24.44
N TYR A 296 8.36 -6.54 25.53
CA TYR A 296 8.13 -7.53 26.60
C TYR A 296 7.14 -8.59 26.11
N ALA A 297 7.46 -9.86 26.24
CA ALA A 297 6.63 -10.96 25.75
C ALA A 297 5.24 -11.02 26.42
N ASP A 298 5.13 -10.62 27.71
CA ASP A 298 3.87 -10.51 28.44
C ASP A 298 3.99 -9.56 29.64
N LEU A 299 2.88 -9.31 30.34
CA LEU A 299 2.82 -8.43 31.52
C LEU A 299 3.68 -8.92 32.69
N PHE A 300 3.90 -10.23 32.87
CA PHE A 300 4.76 -10.76 33.91
C PHE A 300 6.23 -10.53 33.56
N LYS A 301 6.58 -10.69 32.29
CA LYS A 301 7.93 -10.40 31.80
C LYS A 301 8.24 -8.91 31.90
N TRP A 302 7.27 -8.05 31.55
CA TRP A 302 7.40 -6.63 31.82
C TRP A 302 7.64 -6.34 33.31
N PHE A 303 6.83 -6.89 34.21
CA PHE A 303 6.94 -6.61 35.63
C PHE A 303 8.31 -7.01 36.21
N THR A 304 8.88 -8.12 35.75
CA THR A 304 10.19 -8.61 36.17
C THR A 304 11.36 -7.86 35.58
N ASN A 305 11.22 -7.34 34.34
CA ASN A 305 12.32 -6.69 33.59
C ASN A 305 12.21 -5.17 33.49
N ARG A 306 11.12 -4.55 33.99
CA ARG A 306 10.84 -3.12 33.83
C ARG A 306 11.91 -2.16 34.33
N GLU A 307 12.72 -2.58 35.33
CA GLU A 307 13.80 -1.75 35.86
C GLU A 307 15.05 -1.85 34.98
N GLY A 308 15.31 -3.02 34.43
CA GLY A 308 16.42 -3.24 33.50
C GLY A 308 16.13 -2.74 32.07
N GLY A 309 14.87 -2.52 31.72
CA GLY A 309 14.48 -2.08 30.38
C GLY A 309 14.61 -3.20 29.33
N ILE A 310 14.43 -2.81 28.06
CA ILE A 310 14.60 -3.67 26.89
C ILE A 310 16.04 -3.57 26.42
N PRO A 311 16.82 -4.69 26.41
CA PRO A 311 18.27 -4.64 26.29
C PRO A 311 18.84 -4.52 24.89
N ALA A 312 17.98 -4.62 23.85
CA ALA A 312 18.44 -4.71 22.47
C ALA A 312 17.33 -4.32 21.48
N TYR A 313 17.72 -4.10 20.24
CA TYR A 313 16.84 -4.01 19.08
C TYR A 313 17.33 -4.93 17.96
N VAL A 314 16.48 -5.19 16.96
CA VAL A 314 16.81 -5.96 15.76
C VAL A 314 17.20 -5.01 14.65
N LEU A 315 18.32 -5.29 13.98
CA LEU A 315 18.75 -4.64 12.75
C LEU A 315 18.84 -5.68 11.64
N VAL A 316 18.20 -5.45 10.51
CA VAL A 316 18.25 -6.35 9.36
C VAL A 316 18.77 -5.58 8.17
N ASN A 317 19.93 -5.98 7.68
CA ASN A 317 20.51 -5.44 6.46
C ASN A 317 19.68 -5.91 5.25
N MET A 318 19.16 -4.97 4.49
CA MET A 318 18.25 -5.29 3.39
C MET A 318 18.96 -5.75 2.13
N THR A 319 20.26 -5.53 2.01
CA THR A 319 21.05 -5.95 0.84
C THR A 319 21.66 -7.33 1.02
N THR A 320 22.23 -7.61 2.21
CA THR A 320 22.89 -8.89 2.51
C THR A 320 21.95 -9.93 3.10
N GLN A 321 20.76 -9.54 3.55
CA GLN A 321 19.77 -10.37 4.27
C GLN A 321 20.25 -10.86 5.65
N ASP A 322 21.26 -10.20 6.22
CA ASP A 322 21.75 -10.51 7.56
C ASP A 322 20.90 -9.82 8.62
N ALA A 323 20.55 -10.53 9.66
CA ALA A 323 19.87 -10.02 10.83
C ALA A 323 20.78 -10.05 12.04
N GLU A 324 20.77 -8.99 12.82
CA GLU A 324 21.57 -8.83 14.03
C GLU A 324 20.71 -8.35 15.20
N ILE A 325 21.00 -8.84 16.39
CA ILE A 325 20.46 -8.30 17.65
C ILE A 325 21.50 -7.36 18.25
N VAL A 326 21.29 -6.08 18.10
CA VAL A 326 22.18 -5.03 18.60
C VAL A 326 21.92 -4.80 20.09
N ARG A 327 22.92 -5.04 20.91
CA ARG A 327 22.85 -4.92 22.38
C ARG A 327 23.17 -3.50 22.82
N LEU A 328 22.32 -2.92 23.64
CA LEU A 328 22.42 -1.53 24.10
C LEU A 328 23.28 -1.33 25.38
N GLY A 329 23.79 -2.41 25.96
CA GLY A 329 24.65 -2.33 27.13
C GLY A 329 23.99 -1.62 28.32
N ASP A 330 24.59 -0.50 28.73
CA ASP A 330 24.14 0.29 29.90
C ASP A 330 22.99 1.29 29.57
N SER A 331 22.53 1.36 28.31
CA SER A 331 21.49 2.29 27.86
C SER A 331 20.29 1.56 27.27
N PRO A 332 19.57 0.72 28.05
CA PRO A 332 18.42 -0.06 27.56
C PRO A 332 17.25 0.84 27.19
N ILE A 333 16.37 0.34 26.30
CA ILE A 333 15.13 1.02 25.97
C ILE A 333 14.16 0.93 27.14
N HIS A 334 13.73 2.08 27.63
CA HIS A 334 12.73 2.18 28.69
C HIS A 334 11.37 2.62 28.19
N TYR A 335 11.30 3.37 27.08
CA TYR A 335 10.07 3.86 26.48
C TYR A 335 9.74 3.04 25.23
N SER A 336 8.64 2.31 25.30
CA SER A 336 8.23 1.42 24.19
C SER A 336 6.71 1.27 24.11
N GLN A 337 6.22 0.71 23.01
CA GLN A 337 4.80 0.36 22.87
C GLN A 337 4.38 -0.79 23.77
N SER A 338 5.30 -1.70 24.13
CA SER A 338 5.04 -2.84 25.02
C SER A 338 4.99 -2.46 26.50
N GLU A 339 5.38 -1.25 26.87
CA GLU A 339 5.19 -0.72 28.22
C GLU A 339 3.72 -0.44 28.52
N PRO A 340 3.12 -1.03 29.56
CA PRO A 340 1.68 -0.88 29.81
C PRO A 340 1.30 0.40 30.57
N LEU A 341 2.25 1.06 31.27
CA LEU A 341 1.98 2.18 32.16
C LEU A 341 2.60 3.50 31.67
N VAL A 342 3.40 4.13 32.53
CA VAL A 342 3.88 5.52 32.35
C VAL A 342 4.91 5.62 31.19
N ARG A 343 5.69 4.58 30.98
CA ARG A 343 6.71 4.53 29.92
C ARG A 343 6.19 4.03 28.57
N ASN A 344 4.87 3.82 28.46
CA ASN A 344 4.26 3.60 27.14
C ASN A 344 4.49 4.83 26.28
N ILE A 345 5.12 4.66 25.12
CA ILE A 345 5.54 5.78 24.27
C ILE A 345 4.37 6.65 23.82
N ASP A 346 3.23 6.05 23.47
CA ASP A 346 2.06 6.80 23.02
C ASP A 346 1.53 7.71 24.13
N ARG A 347 1.44 7.18 25.33
CA ARG A 347 0.99 7.93 26.50
C ARG A 347 2.01 8.98 26.93
N HIS A 348 3.29 8.63 26.92
CA HIS A 348 4.37 9.52 27.34
C HIS A 348 4.40 10.79 26.50
N VAL A 349 4.47 10.66 25.16
CA VAL A 349 4.50 11.84 24.28
C VAL A 349 3.17 12.58 24.26
N GLN A 350 2.03 11.89 24.32
CA GLN A 350 0.72 12.55 24.33
C GLN A 350 0.48 13.35 25.60
N LEU A 351 0.92 12.89 26.76
CA LEU A 351 0.79 13.64 28.01
C LEU A 351 1.81 14.78 28.10
N SER A 352 2.98 14.65 27.47
CA SER A 352 3.99 15.72 27.35
C SER A 352 3.50 16.84 26.42
N TYR A 353 2.77 16.49 25.36
CA TYR A 353 2.23 17.41 24.35
C TYR A 353 0.71 17.21 24.16
N PRO A 354 -0.13 17.58 25.14
CA PRO A 354 -1.54 17.19 25.16
C PRO A 354 -2.39 17.79 24.03
N PHE A 355 -1.86 18.83 23.33
CA PHE A 355 -2.57 19.47 22.22
C PHE A 355 -2.11 18.99 20.84
N TYR A 356 -1.04 18.19 20.76
CA TYR A 356 -0.54 17.63 19.52
C TYR A 356 -1.32 16.37 19.13
N MET A 357 -1.62 16.25 17.85
CA MET A 357 -2.24 15.07 17.27
C MET A 357 -1.13 14.21 16.64
N PHE A 358 -0.66 13.21 17.37
CA PHE A 358 0.39 12.35 16.87
C PHE A 358 -0.12 11.39 15.80
N GLY A 359 0.68 11.21 14.74
CA GLY A 359 0.53 10.16 13.74
C GLY A 359 1.07 8.82 14.23
N GLU A 360 1.22 7.90 13.27
CA GLU A 360 1.92 6.64 13.51
C GLU A 360 3.40 6.93 13.82
N LYS A 361 3.89 6.33 14.90
CA LYS A 361 5.27 6.51 15.34
C LYS A 361 6.16 5.43 14.72
N SER A 362 7.35 5.81 14.27
CA SER A 362 8.41 4.90 13.85
C SER A 362 9.46 4.75 14.94
N PHE A 363 10.12 3.59 14.93
CA PHE A 363 11.33 3.35 15.71
C PHE A 363 12.52 3.42 14.75
N GLU A 364 13.47 4.29 15.04
CA GLU A 364 14.66 4.53 14.22
C GLU A 364 15.90 4.60 15.10
N ILE A 365 17.06 4.58 14.49
CA ILE A 365 18.35 4.76 15.16
C ILE A 365 19.09 5.90 14.49
N ASP A 366 19.82 6.68 15.27
CA ASP A 366 20.73 7.69 14.73
C ASP A 366 22.03 7.05 14.20
N GLU A 367 22.95 7.86 13.64
CA GLU A 367 24.21 7.41 13.06
C GLU A 367 25.15 6.70 14.04
N ASP A 368 24.96 6.90 15.35
CA ASP A 368 25.69 6.21 16.42
C ASP A 368 24.99 4.92 16.88
N GLY A 369 23.83 4.59 16.30
CA GLY A 369 23.02 3.41 16.65
C GLY A 369 22.18 3.61 17.91
N HIS A 370 22.00 4.83 18.39
CA HIS A 370 21.17 5.15 19.55
C HIS A 370 19.68 5.13 19.15
N PRO A 371 18.78 4.50 19.94
CA PRO A 371 17.38 4.28 19.56
C PRO A 371 16.50 5.49 19.88
N TRP A 372 15.65 5.85 18.91
CA TRP A 372 14.70 6.95 18.96
C TRP A 372 13.30 6.53 18.53
N TRP A 373 12.31 7.23 19.05
CA TRP A 373 10.95 7.23 18.54
C TRP A 373 10.69 8.51 17.76
N ILE A 374 10.33 8.37 16.50
CA ILE A 374 9.93 9.48 15.65
C ILE A 374 8.42 9.61 15.74
N CYS A 375 7.94 10.75 16.23
CA CYS A 375 6.54 11.01 16.53
C CYS A 375 6.01 12.17 15.67
N PRO A 376 5.50 11.91 14.46
CA PRO A 376 4.96 12.94 13.59
C PRO A 376 3.75 13.63 14.21
N VAL A 377 3.66 14.95 14.08
CA VAL A 377 2.53 15.75 14.55
C VAL A 377 1.66 16.14 13.37
N LYS A 378 0.46 15.60 13.33
CA LYS A 378 -0.56 15.85 12.30
C LYS A 378 -1.11 17.25 12.39
N ASP A 379 -1.41 17.84 11.24
CA ASP A 379 -2.16 19.05 11.08
C ASP A 379 -3.26 18.89 10.01
N PHE A 380 -4.31 19.70 10.12
CA PHE A 380 -5.43 19.69 9.18
C PHE A 380 -5.60 21.10 8.59
N THR A 381 -5.34 21.24 7.30
CA THR A 381 -5.28 22.52 6.62
C THR A 381 -6.62 22.97 6.02
N ILE A 382 -7.63 22.06 5.97
CA ILE A 382 -8.90 22.28 5.28
C ILE A 382 -10.09 21.98 6.21
N GLY A 383 -10.76 23.02 6.69
CA GLY A 383 -11.91 22.89 7.57
C GLY A 383 -11.56 22.22 8.89
N LEU A 384 -12.43 21.31 9.38
CA LEU A 384 -12.22 20.68 10.67
C LEU A 384 -11.35 19.41 10.60
N PHE A 385 -11.48 18.61 9.53
CA PHE A 385 -10.84 17.29 9.41
C PHE A 385 -10.27 17.02 8.01
N GLY A 386 -10.04 18.04 7.18
CA GLY A 386 -9.55 17.86 5.81
C GLY A 386 -8.13 18.35 5.62
N GLY A 387 -7.46 17.85 4.56
CA GLY A 387 -6.11 18.26 4.19
C GLY A 387 -5.08 17.87 5.26
N GLU A 388 -5.06 16.59 5.65
CA GLU A 388 -4.10 16.05 6.63
C GLU A 388 -2.68 16.17 6.10
N THR A 389 -1.78 16.68 6.94
CA THR A 389 -0.34 16.78 6.70
C THR A 389 0.42 16.65 8.03
N ILE A 390 1.74 16.68 7.96
CA ILE A 390 2.61 16.73 9.13
C ILE A 390 3.22 18.12 9.22
N SER A 391 3.08 18.78 10.36
CA SER A 391 3.59 20.14 10.57
C SER A 391 4.88 20.18 11.39
N ARG A 392 5.07 19.20 12.26
CA ARG A 392 6.18 19.08 13.20
C ARG A 392 6.50 17.61 13.45
N VAL A 393 7.65 17.37 14.05
CA VAL A 393 8.05 16.05 14.54
C VAL A 393 8.57 16.17 15.97
N VAL A 394 8.18 15.26 16.84
CA VAL A 394 8.74 15.12 18.18
C VAL A 394 9.62 13.88 18.18
N LEU A 395 10.91 14.06 18.38
CA LEU A 395 11.87 12.99 18.60
C LEU A 395 11.85 12.63 20.09
N CYS A 396 11.69 11.37 20.43
CA CYS A 396 11.74 10.91 21.80
C CYS A 396 12.85 9.86 21.95
N ASP A 397 13.83 10.15 22.76
CA ASP A 397 14.88 9.21 23.13
C ASP A 397 14.24 7.97 23.79
N ALA A 398 14.42 6.79 23.18
CA ALA A 398 13.81 5.56 23.66
C ALA A 398 14.37 5.06 24.99
N THR A 399 15.56 5.54 25.39
CA THR A 399 16.24 5.16 26.63
C THR A 399 15.86 6.07 27.79
N THR A 400 15.90 7.39 27.58
CA THR A 400 15.69 8.40 28.65
C THR A 400 14.26 8.95 28.69
N GLY A 401 13.55 8.95 27.55
CA GLY A 401 12.25 9.59 27.38
C GLY A 401 12.35 11.11 27.18
N GLU A 402 13.53 11.67 27.04
CA GLU A 402 13.68 13.06 26.68
C GLU A 402 13.11 13.33 25.28
N THR A 403 12.46 14.48 25.12
CA THR A 403 11.77 14.81 23.88
C THR A 403 12.30 16.10 23.28
N GLN A 404 12.42 16.13 21.93
CA GLN A 404 12.78 17.29 21.14
C GLN A 404 11.64 17.60 20.17
N ASP A 405 11.10 18.81 20.20
CA ASP A 405 10.04 19.26 19.32
C ASP A 405 10.63 20.13 18.21
N LEU A 406 10.57 19.64 16.96
CA LEU A 406 11.20 20.24 15.79
C LEU A 406 10.17 20.59 14.72
N ALA A 407 10.44 21.66 13.96
CA ALA A 407 9.74 21.83 12.69
C ALA A 407 10.26 20.80 11.68
N VAL A 408 9.44 20.41 10.71
CA VAL A 408 9.84 19.42 9.68
C VAL A 408 11.15 19.85 8.98
N ALA A 409 11.30 21.14 8.67
CA ALA A 409 12.49 21.68 8.03
C ALA A 409 13.78 21.63 8.89
N ASP A 410 13.64 21.48 10.21
CA ASP A 410 14.76 21.40 11.16
C ASP A 410 15.05 19.95 11.58
N CYS A 411 14.38 18.98 10.95
CA CYS A 411 14.55 17.57 11.25
C CYS A 411 15.94 17.08 10.83
N PRO A 412 16.69 16.37 11.69
CA PRO A 412 17.99 15.83 11.34
C PRO A 412 17.96 14.88 10.13
N GLU A 413 19.04 14.80 9.37
CA GLU A 413 19.13 13.97 8.15
C GLU A 413 19.00 12.46 8.43
N TRP A 414 19.42 11.99 9.61
CA TRP A 414 19.29 10.59 10.01
C TRP A 414 17.84 10.15 10.27
N VAL A 415 16.87 11.08 10.34
CA VAL A 415 15.45 10.75 10.51
C VAL A 415 14.83 10.54 9.14
N ASP A 416 14.43 9.32 8.85
CA ASP A 416 13.91 8.95 7.54
C ASP A 416 12.38 9.08 7.43
N ARG A 417 11.65 8.79 8.51
CA ARG A 417 10.18 8.65 8.45
C ARG A 417 9.43 9.72 9.25
N VAL A 418 9.36 10.93 8.70
CA VAL A 418 8.48 12.00 9.21
C VAL A 418 7.07 11.87 8.64
N PHE A 419 6.92 11.60 7.34
CA PHE A 419 5.65 11.41 6.67
C PHE A 419 5.40 9.90 6.41
N PRO A 420 4.33 9.30 6.97
CA PRO A 420 3.95 7.94 6.62
C PRO A 420 3.64 7.80 5.12
N ALA A 421 4.02 6.66 4.52
CA ALA A 421 3.82 6.40 3.09
C ALA A 421 2.34 6.54 2.68
N GLU A 422 1.43 6.03 3.49
CA GLU A 422 -0.02 6.08 3.25
C GLU A 422 -0.53 7.53 3.16
N LEU A 423 0.02 8.43 3.98
CA LEU A 423 -0.33 9.85 3.94
C LEU A 423 0.18 10.51 2.65
N LEU A 424 1.43 10.23 2.26
CA LEU A 424 2.02 10.77 1.03
C LEU A 424 1.27 10.30 -0.21
N ILE A 425 0.91 9.01 -0.28
CA ILE A 425 0.09 8.45 -1.36
C ILE A 425 -1.29 9.13 -1.40
N GLN A 426 -1.92 9.32 -0.25
CA GLN A 426 -3.20 10.00 -0.17
C GLN A 426 -3.11 11.45 -0.64
N GLN A 427 -2.06 12.18 -0.26
CA GLN A 427 -1.82 13.55 -0.68
C GLN A 427 -1.55 13.63 -2.19
N TYR A 428 -0.78 12.69 -2.74
CA TYR A 428 -0.58 12.60 -4.19
C TYR A 428 -1.90 12.33 -4.92
N ASN A 429 -2.75 11.44 -4.40
CA ASN A 429 -4.06 11.18 -4.97
C ASN A 429 -5.00 12.40 -4.89
N TRP A 430 -4.87 13.26 -3.88
CA TRP A 430 -5.58 14.54 -3.86
C TRP A 430 -5.07 15.49 -4.94
N TRP A 431 -3.75 15.58 -5.12
CA TRP A 431 -3.16 16.34 -6.21
C TRP A 431 -3.66 15.82 -7.56
N GLY A 432 -3.55 14.53 -7.83
CA GLY A 432 -3.98 13.90 -9.07
C GLY A 432 -5.48 14.04 -9.37
N ALA A 433 -6.32 13.97 -8.33
CA ALA A 433 -7.76 14.07 -8.49
C ALA A 433 -8.23 15.52 -8.73
N TYR A 434 -7.63 16.52 -8.05
CA TYR A 434 -8.19 17.86 -7.96
C TYR A 434 -7.38 18.94 -8.69
N ASN A 435 -6.24 18.62 -9.27
CA ASN A 435 -5.38 19.57 -9.99
C ASN A 435 -6.14 20.30 -11.11
N ASN A 436 -7.06 19.61 -11.80
CA ASN A 436 -7.92 20.17 -12.84
C ASN A 436 -9.34 20.49 -12.34
N GLY A 437 -9.52 20.68 -11.03
CA GLY A 437 -10.77 21.11 -10.39
C GLY A 437 -11.71 19.98 -10.00
N TRP A 438 -12.56 20.26 -8.99
CA TRP A 438 -13.47 19.28 -8.41
C TRP A 438 -14.45 18.65 -9.42
N LEU A 439 -15.08 19.46 -10.30
CA LEU A 439 -16.02 18.91 -11.28
C LEU A 439 -15.35 17.96 -12.27
N ASN A 440 -14.12 18.27 -12.68
CA ASN A 440 -13.37 17.41 -13.58
C ASN A 440 -13.01 16.07 -12.95
N SER A 441 -12.81 16.00 -11.62
CA SER A 441 -12.41 14.76 -10.94
C SER A 441 -13.39 13.60 -11.13
N PHE A 442 -14.66 13.85 -11.49
CA PHE A 442 -15.66 12.81 -11.68
C PHE A 442 -16.50 12.95 -12.98
N LEU A 443 -16.56 14.11 -13.62
CA LEU A 443 -17.33 14.28 -14.88
C LEU A 443 -16.47 14.11 -16.12
N GLY A 444 -15.39 14.86 -16.25
CA GLY A 444 -14.51 14.83 -17.44
C GLY A 444 -13.35 13.89 -17.28
N GLN A 445 -12.78 13.85 -16.09
CA GLN A 445 -11.57 13.10 -15.72
C GLN A 445 -10.37 13.34 -16.63
N GLU A 446 -10.33 14.51 -17.29
CA GLU A 446 -9.21 14.91 -18.14
C GLU A 446 -7.99 15.22 -17.27
N GLY A 447 -6.89 14.48 -17.48
CA GLY A 447 -5.66 14.60 -16.70
C GLY A 447 -5.81 14.18 -15.22
N VAL A 448 -6.88 13.47 -14.87
CA VAL A 448 -7.05 12.90 -13.53
C VAL A 448 -6.24 11.62 -13.43
N VAL A 449 -5.35 11.59 -12.46
CA VAL A 449 -4.42 10.48 -12.20
C VAL A 449 -4.57 9.97 -10.77
N ARG A 450 -4.15 8.73 -10.56
CA ARG A 450 -4.11 8.10 -9.25
C ARG A 450 -2.93 7.12 -9.17
N THR A 451 -2.52 6.80 -7.97
CA THR A 451 -1.53 5.74 -7.73
C THR A 451 -2.11 4.37 -8.08
N THR A 452 -1.25 3.45 -8.53
CA THR A 452 -1.63 2.05 -8.77
C THR A 452 -2.00 1.36 -7.45
N PRO A 453 -3.06 0.54 -7.44
CA PRO A 453 -3.37 -0.27 -6.27
C PRO A 453 -2.32 -1.37 -6.09
N GLY A 454 -2.09 -1.78 -4.87
CA GLY A 454 -1.36 -3.01 -4.57
C GLY A 454 -2.24 -4.25 -4.74
N THR A 455 -1.66 -5.41 -4.52
CA THR A 455 -2.38 -6.68 -4.51
C THR A 455 -3.51 -6.66 -3.47
N ASP A 456 -4.63 -7.33 -3.79
CA ASP A 456 -5.81 -7.41 -2.92
C ASP A 456 -6.45 -6.05 -2.54
N GLY A 457 -6.25 -5.00 -3.35
CA GLY A 457 -6.81 -3.67 -3.12
C GLY A 457 -6.16 -2.89 -1.97
N THR A 458 -5.00 -3.33 -1.51
CA THR A 458 -4.13 -2.57 -0.60
C THR A 458 -3.45 -1.41 -1.34
N LEU A 459 -2.75 -0.55 -0.62
CA LEU A 459 -1.90 0.46 -1.27
C LEU A 459 -0.65 -0.22 -1.83
N GLY A 460 -0.35 0.07 -3.11
CA GLY A 460 0.84 -0.43 -3.79
C GLY A 460 1.97 0.58 -3.68
N TYR A 461 3.02 0.28 -2.93
CA TYR A 461 4.21 1.11 -2.83
C TYR A 461 5.43 0.32 -2.36
N ASN A 462 6.60 0.85 -2.64
CA ASN A 462 7.87 0.40 -2.10
C ASN A 462 8.73 1.62 -1.73
N TYR A 463 9.91 1.38 -1.21
CA TYR A 463 10.82 2.44 -0.78
C TYR A 463 12.13 2.38 -1.56
N ILE A 464 12.62 3.57 -1.92
CA ILE A 464 13.90 3.76 -2.61
C ILE A 464 14.77 4.66 -1.72
N ALA A 465 16.02 4.27 -1.52
CA ALA A 465 17.02 5.16 -0.96
C ALA A 465 17.52 6.10 -2.07
N LYS A 466 17.42 7.41 -1.86
CA LYS A 466 17.88 8.43 -2.81
C LYS A 466 18.40 9.64 -2.03
N ASP A 467 19.64 10.04 -2.29
CA ASP A 467 20.28 11.20 -1.69
C ASP A 467 20.22 11.20 -0.14
N ASP A 468 20.51 10.05 0.46
CA ASP A 468 20.52 9.75 1.91
C ASP A 468 19.13 9.72 2.59
N ASP A 469 18.04 9.88 1.86
CA ASP A 469 16.66 9.83 2.35
C ASP A 469 15.93 8.58 1.85
N VAL A 470 14.88 8.21 2.57
CA VAL A 470 13.94 7.17 2.13
C VAL A 470 12.76 7.81 1.38
N TRP A 471 12.59 7.43 0.14
CA TRP A 471 11.50 7.88 -0.74
C TRP A 471 10.47 6.80 -0.94
N VAL A 472 9.21 7.15 -0.85
CA VAL A 472 8.09 6.29 -1.27
C VAL A 472 7.97 6.31 -2.78
N TYR A 473 7.95 5.14 -3.37
CA TYR A 473 7.73 4.91 -4.79
C TYR A 473 6.38 4.24 -5.03
N THR A 474 5.64 4.68 -6.04
CA THR A 474 4.42 4.00 -6.54
C THR A 474 4.17 4.37 -8.00
N GLY A 475 3.62 3.43 -8.77
CA GLY A 475 3.15 3.70 -10.13
C GLY A 475 1.96 4.63 -10.15
N VAL A 476 1.77 5.30 -11.27
CA VAL A 476 0.68 6.25 -11.51
C VAL A 476 -0.08 5.84 -12.76
N THR A 477 -1.40 5.75 -12.65
CA THR A 477 -2.28 5.41 -13.76
C THR A 477 -3.34 6.49 -13.97
N SER A 478 -3.95 6.51 -15.14
CA SER A 478 -5.12 7.36 -15.40
C SER A 478 -6.32 6.87 -14.59
N ALA A 479 -7.14 7.78 -14.11
CA ALA A 479 -8.40 7.42 -13.42
C ALA A 479 -9.38 6.63 -14.29
N THR A 480 -9.26 6.70 -15.63
CA THR A 480 -10.15 6.04 -16.60
C THR A 480 -9.57 4.77 -17.21
N ALA A 481 -8.24 4.55 -17.14
CA ALA A 481 -7.56 3.40 -17.73
C ALA A 481 -6.42 2.99 -16.81
N ASP A 482 -6.60 1.87 -16.12
CA ASP A 482 -5.73 1.36 -15.07
C ASP A 482 -4.92 0.11 -15.47
N ASN A 483 -4.94 -0.24 -16.76
CA ASN A 483 -4.21 -1.40 -17.28
C ASN A 483 -2.72 -1.13 -17.58
N SER A 484 -2.30 0.13 -17.51
CA SER A 484 -0.91 0.54 -17.69
C SER A 484 -0.60 1.78 -16.87
N ILE A 485 0.65 1.93 -16.46
CA ILE A 485 1.13 3.16 -15.85
C ILE A 485 1.37 4.23 -16.94
N ILE A 486 1.15 5.47 -16.56
CA ILE A 486 1.56 6.67 -17.33
C ILE A 486 2.86 7.26 -16.81
N GLY A 487 3.30 6.78 -15.68
CA GLY A 487 4.50 7.20 -14.98
C GLY A 487 4.52 6.64 -13.58
N PHE A 488 5.43 7.15 -12.79
CA PHE A 488 5.52 6.86 -11.37
C PHE A 488 5.88 8.11 -10.58
N VAL A 489 5.65 8.06 -9.29
CA VAL A 489 5.94 9.15 -8.37
C VAL A 489 6.86 8.67 -7.26
N LEU A 490 7.85 9.51 -6.93
CA LEU A 490 8.66 9.40 -5.74
C LEU A 490 8.31 10.54 -4.79
N VAL A 491 8.14 10.23 -3.51
CA VAL A 491 7.86 11.23 -2.48
C VAL A 491 8.78 10.98 -1.29
N ASN A 492 9.56 11.99 -0.93
CA ASN A 492 10.49 11.96 0.19
C ASN A 492 9.73 11.89 1.52
N GLN A 493 10.04 10.90 2.37
CA GLN A 493 9.36 10.71 3.65
C GLN A 493 9.80 11.69 4.74
N ARG A 494 10.94 12.36 4.61
CA ARG A 494 11.41 13.37 5.56
C ARG A 494 10.92 14.76 5.19
N THR A 495 11.02 15.16 3.90
CA THR A 495 10.81 16.53 3.44
C THR A 495 9.46 16.77 2.76
N GLN A 496 8.74 15.72 2.36
CA GLN A 496 7.52 15.77 1.52
C GLN A 496 7.79 16.24 0.07
N GLU A 497 9.04 16.28 -0.38
CA GLU A 497 9.38 16.56 -1.77
C GLU A 497 8.82 15.48 -2.68
N SER A 498 8.23 15.86 -3.84
CA SER A 498 7.52 14.92 -4.70
C SER A 498 7.88 15.12 -6.16
N HIS A 499 8.31 14.04 -6.81
CA HIS A 499 8.72 14.03 -8.21
C HIS A 499 7.90 13.02 -9.01
N PHE A 500 7.35 13.46 -10.14
CA PHE A 500 6.67 12.60 -11.10
C PHE A 500 7.56 12.38 -12.31
N TYR A 501 7.65 11.14 -12.77
CA TYR A 501 8.41 10.73 -13.95
C TYR A 501 7.47 10.11 -14.98
N SER A 502 7.45 10.69 -16.18
CA SER A 502 6.58 10.22 -17.27
C SER A 502 7.22 8.99 -17.94
N VAL A 503 6.74 7.80 -17.61
CA VAL A 503 7.18 6.53 -18.19
C VAL A 503 5.95 5.66 -18.41
N SER A 504 5.61 5.40 -19.68
CA SER A 504 4.51 4.49 -20.02
C SER A 504 4.97 3.04 -19.96
N GLY A 505 4.19 2.18 -19.34
CA GLY A 505 4.54 0.77 -19.23
C GLY A 505 3.53 -0.08 -18.49
N ALA A 506 3.96 -1.26 -18.09
CA ALA A 506 3.16 -2.20 -17.33
C ALA A 506 2.93 -1.69 -15.90
N THR A 507 1.79 -2.05 -15.33
CA THR A 507 1.56 -1.90 -13.88
C THR A 507 2.45 -2.85 -13.10
N GLU A 508 2.70 -2.54 -11.84
CA GLU A 508 3.45 -3.40 -10.93
C GLU A 508 2.82 -4.80 -10.85
N ASP A 509 1.51 -4.88 -10.79
CA ASP A 509 0.78 -6.16 -10.74
C ASP A 509 1.03 -7.00 -12.02
N SER A 510 1.02 -6.37 -13.20
CA SER A 510 1.34 -7.05 -14.46
C SER A 510 2.79 -7.57 -14.50
N ALA A 511 3.72 -6.79 -13.96
CA ALA A 511 5.12 -7.19 -13.85
C ALA A 511 5.31 -8.35 -12.86
N MET A 512 4.65 -8.28 -11.71
CA MET A 512 4.65 -9.35 -10.71
C MET A 512 4.13 -10.67 -11.29
N GLN A 513 3.01 -10.63 -12.00
CA GLN A 513 2.45 -11.81 -12.68
C GLN A 513 3.39 -12.37 -13.76
N SER A 514 4.13 -11.50 -14.48
CA SER A 514 5.10 -11.93 -15.48
C SER A 514 6.30 -12.62 -14.83
N ALA A 515 6.82 -12.10 -13.73
CA ALA A 515 7.90 -12.73 -12.97
C ALA A 515 7.48 -14.09 -12.38
N GLU A 516 6.28 -14.17 -11.79
CA GLU A 516 5.73 -15.41 -11.24
C GLU A 516 5.49 -16.46 -12.33
N GLY A 517 5.11 -16.02 -13.54
CA GLY A 517 4.97 -16.86 -14.73
C GLY A 517 6.26 -17.59 -15.09
N GLN A 518 7.42 -16.95 -14.98
CA GLN A 518 8.73 -17.56 -15.26
C GLN A 518 9.11 -18.66 -14.25
N VAL A 519 8.60 -18.59 -13.04
CA VAL A 519 8.90 -19.55 -11.95
C VAL A 519 7.67 -20.34 -11.52
N GLN A 520 6.66 -20.47 -12.38
CA GLN A 520 5.39 -21.10 -12.10
C GLN A 520 5.53 -22.53 -11.56
N ASN A 521 6.51 -23.29 -12.05
CA ASN A 521 6.83 -24.65 -11.59
C ASN A 521 7.33 -24.69 -10.13
N LEU A 522 7.91 -23.59 -9.63
CA LEU A 522 8.42 -23.45 -8.26
C LEU A 522 7.36 -22.89 -7.30
N ARG A 523 6.28 -22.28 -7.81
CA ARG A 523 5.21 -21.63 -7.05
C ARG A 523 5.74 -20.51 -6.13
N TYR A 524 6.70 -19.77 -6.61
CA TYR A 524 7.20 -18.60 -5.91
C TYR A 524 6.26 -17.42 -6.12
N THR A 525 6.18 -16.56 -5.13
CA THR A 525 5.43 -15.30 -5.15
C THR A 525 6.40 -14.12 -5.18
N SER A 526 6.09 -13.12 -5.97
CA SER A 526 6.91 -11.91 -6.08
C SER A 526 6.65 -10.94 -4.90
N THR A 527 7.65 -10.16 -4.56
CA THR A 527 7.47 -8.94 -3.76
C THR A 527 6.95 -7.82 -4.64
N PHE A 528 6.37 -6.77 -4.03
CA PHE A 528 6.07 -5.53 -4.77
C PHE A 528 7.38 -4.99 -5.39
N PRO A 529 7.38 -4.60 -6.68
CA PRO A 529 8.60 -4.24 -7.38
C PRO A 529 9.26 -2.98 -6.82
N LEU A 530 10.57 -2.92 -6.90
CA LEU A 530 11.38 -1.74 -6.72
C LEU A 530 11.71 -1.15 -8.09
N LEU A 531 11.57 0.15 -8.26
CA LEU A 531 12.03 0.83 -9.46
C LEU A 531 13.54 1.10 -9.38
N ILE A 532 14.27 0.67 -10.38
CA ILE A 532 15.71 0.94 -10.53
C ILE A 532 16.03 1.45 -11.94
N ASN A 533 17.14 2.13 -12.08
CA ASN A 533 17.68 2.54 -13.37
C ASN A 533 18.78 1.57 -13.81
N VAL A 534 18.57 0.91 -14.94
CA VAL A 534 19.56 0.01 -15.57
C VAL A 534 19.78 0.48 -17.00
N SER A 535 21.00 0.94 -17.34
CA SER A 535 21.33 1.44 -18.66
C SER A 535 20.37 2.52 -19.17
N ASN A 536 20.03 3.48 -18.32
CA ASN A 536 19.04 4.53 -18.57
C ASN A 536 17.60 4.02 -18.85
N GLN A 537 17.34 2.74 -18.56
CA GLN A 537 16.01 2.15 -18.68
C GLN A 537 15.36 1.97 -17.31
N PRO A 538 14.11 2.45 -17.14
CA PRO A 538 13.36 2.18 -15.93
C PRO A 538 13.01 0.69 -15.85
N THR A 539 13.44 0.05 -14.78
CA THR A 539 13.41 -1.40 -14.60
C THR A 539 12.75 -1.75 -13.29
N TYR A 540 11.83 -2.70 -13.31
CA TYR A 540 11.31 -3.32 -12.10
C TYR A 540 12.25 -4.40 -11.60
N PHE A 541 12.68 -4.28 -10.36
CA PHE A 541 13.40 -5.29 -9.61
C PHE A 541 12.51 -5.87 -8.52
N MET A 542 12.48 -7.19 -8.35
CA MET A 542 11.71 -7.84 -7.31
C MET A 542 12.35 -9.13 -6.82
N ALA A 543 12.07 -9.49 -5.57
CA ALA A 543 12.45 -10.78 -5.03
C ALA A 543 11.30 -11.79 -5.23
N LEU A 544 11.67 -13.05 -5.42
CA LEU A 544 10.76 -14.19 -5.56
C LEU A 544 10.90 -15.10 -4.34
N LYS A 545 9.81 -15.28 -3.59
CA LYS A 545 9.76 -15.96 -2.30
C LYS A 545 9.09 -17.32 -2.43
N ASP A 546 9.61 -18.29 -1.68
CA ASP A 546 8.99 -19.60 -1.54
C ASP A 546 7.74 -19.56 -0.64
N GLY A 547 7.05 -20.68 -0.50
CA GLY A 547 5.86 -20.82 0.34
C GLY A 547 6.11 -20.62 1.86
N ALA A 548 7.37 -20.52 2.28
CA ALA A 548 7.76 -20.16 3.66
C ALA A 548 8.06 -18.66 3.81
N GLY A 549 7.94 -17.87 2.73
CA GLY A 549 8.22 -16.42 2.72
C GLY A 549 9.70 -16.06 2.62
N LEU A 550 10.57 -17.02 2.29
CA LEU A 550 12.01 -16.78 2.13
C LEU A 550 12.34 -16.46 0.68
N VAL A 551 13.17 -15.44 0.47
CA VAL A 551 13.69 -15.06 -0.85
C VAL A 551 14.55 -16.20 -1.42
N LYS A 552 14.29 -16.58 -2.68
CA LYS A 552 14.96 -17.68 -3.38
C LYS A 552 15.53 -17.26 -4.72
N LYS A 553 14.90 -16.33 -5.39
CA LYS A 553 15.35 -15.81 -6.69
C LYS A 553 15.03 -14.32 -6.77
N PHE A 554 15.55 -13.69 -7.81
CA PHE A 554 15.32 -12.30 -8.15
C PHE A 554 14.84 -12.20 -9.60
N ALA A 555 14.06 -11.16 -9.89
CA ALA A 555 13.62 -10.86 -11.24
C ALA A 555 13.87 -9.39 -11.58
N MET A 556 14.29 -9.12 -12.82
CA MET A 556 14.34 -7.80 -13.42
C MET A 556 13.46 -7.77 -14.66
N ILE A 557 12.68 -6.70 -14.83
CA ILE A 557 11.65 -6.60 -15.85
C ILE A 557 11.71 -5.21 -16.48
N ASP A 558 11.77 -5.16 -17.81
CA ASP A 558 11.61 -3.93 -18.58
C ASP A 558 10.18 -3.41 -18.42
N ILE A 559 10.01 -2.22 -17.87
CA ILE A 559 8.70 -1.62 -17.62
C ILE A 559 7.90 -1.45 -18.90
N GLN A 560 8.54 -1.09 -20.01
CA GLN A 560 7.90 -0.89 -21.30
C GLN A 560 7.57 -2.21 -22.00
N ARG A 561 8.38 -3.23 -21.75
CA ARG A 561 8.27 -4.57 -22.37
C ARG A 561 8.23 -5.64 -21.29
N TYR A 562 7.18 -5.63 -20.46
CA TYR A 562 7.06 -6.49 -19.27
C TYR A 562 7.08 -8.01 -19.55
N GLN A 563 7.09 -8.40 -20.82
CA GLN A 563 7.34 -9.80 -21.25
C GLN A 563 8.83 -10.15 -21.19
N ASN A 564 9.71 -9.15 -21.18
CA ASN A 564 11.15 -9.30 -21.04
C ASN A 564 11.49 -9.41 -19.56
N VAL A 565 11.57 -10.63 -19.07
CA VAL A 565 11.81 -10.97 -17.67
C VAL A 565 13.12 -11.76 -17.58
N ALA A 566 14.07 -11.24 -16.81
CA ALA A 566 15.28 -11.97 -16.42
C ALA A 566 15.11 -12.48 -14.97
N VAL A 567 15.42 -13.75 -14.73
CA VAL A 567 15.37 -14.38 -13.41
C VAL A 567 16.68 -15.05 -13.10
N GLY A 568 17.22 -14.82 -11.88
CA GLY A 568 18.46 -15.40 -11.38
C GLY A 568 18.37 -15.88 -9.94
N ASP A 569 19.35 -16.66 -9.51
CA ASP A 569 19.47 -17.12 -8.12
C ASP A 569 20.10 -16.05 -7.21
N THR A 570 20.88 -15.16 -7.80
CA THR A 570 21.47 -14.00 -7.13
C THR A 570 21.13 -12.71 -7.89
N VAL A 571 21.31 -11.55 -7.24
CA VAL A 571 21.16 -10.26 -7.90
C VAL A 571 22.11 -10.13 -9.10
N ALA A 572 23.37 -10.59 -8.95
CA ALA A 572 24.36 -10.54 -10.01
C ALA A 572 24.00 -11.43 -11.21
N ASP A 573 23.46 -12.64 -10.98
CA ASP A 573 23.01 -13.52 -12.07
C ASP A 573 21.80 -12.90 -12.79
N THR A 574 20.89 -12.29 -12.05
CA THR A 574 19.70 -11.62 -12.60
C THR A 574 20.10 -10.40 -13.42
N GLN A 575 21.03 -9.58 -12.92
CA GLN A 575 21.60 -8.44 -13.64
C GLN A 575 22.19 -8.88 -14.98
N LYS A 576 23.08 -9.85 -14.95
CA LYS A 576 23.75 -10.35 -16.15
C LYS A 576 22.75 -10.87 -17.20
N ALA A 577 21.72 -11.62 -16.74
CA ALA A 577 20.66 -12.10 -17.61
C ALA A 577 19.83 -10.95 -18.19
N TYR A 578 19.59 -9.90 -17.38
CA TYR A 578 18.81 -8.74 -17.80
C TYR A 578 19.56 -7.85 -18.79
N GLU A 579 20.85 -7.58 -18.55
CA GLU A 579 21.70 -6.84 -19.48
C GLU A 579 21.79 -7.55 -20.84
N ALA A 580 21.91 -8.87 -20.82
CA ALA A 580 21.87 -9.68 -22.03
C ALA A 580 20.54 -9.53 -22.78
N LEU A 581 19.44 -9.48 -22.05
CA LEU A 581 18.09 -9.30 -22.59
C LEU A 581 17.89 -7.89 -23.16
N LEU A 582 18.37 -6.84 -22.48
CA LEU A 582 18.33 -5.45 -22.95
C LEU A 582 19.11 -5.30 -24.26
N ALA A 583 20.28 -5.87 -24.31
CA ALA A 583 21.11 -5.81 -25.51
C ALA A 583 20.47 -6.54 -26.70
N THR A 584 19.83 -7.69 -26.48
CA THR A 584 19.04 -8.41 -27.51
C THR A 584 17.89 -7.54 -28.05
N ASN A 585 17.40 -6.59 -27.25
CA ASN A 585 16.34 -5.65 -27.62
C ASN A 585 16.88 -4.30 -28.17
N GLY A 586 18.17 -4.19 -28.45
CA GLY A 586 18.78 -3.00 -29.05
C GLY A 586 19.07 -1.85 -28.07
N VAL A 587 19.01 -2.10 -26.77
CA VAL A 587 19.47 -1.15 -25.74
C VAL A 587 20.96 -1.41 -25.53
N VAL A 588 21.81 -0.53 -26.08
CA VAL A 588 23.25 -0.56 -25.84
C VAL A 588 23.55 0.14 -24.54
N ALA A 589 24.20 -0.53 -23.58
CA ALA A 589 24.67 0.10 -22.35
C ALA A 589 25.65 1.23 -22.70
N GLU A 590 25.35 2.48 -22.36
CA GLU A 590 26.37 3.52 -22.33
C GLU A 590 27.35 3.21 -21.21
N SER A 591 28.63 3.13 -21.58
CA SER A 591 29.74 2.62 -20.80
C SER A 591 29.90 3.28 -19.44
N GLY A 592 29.37 2.69 -18.40
CA GLY A 592 29.87 2.81 -17.03
C GLY A 592 30.91 1.69 -16.78
N ASP A 593 31.75 1.78 -15.79
CA ASP A 593 32.92 0.95 -15.45
C ASP A 593 32.70 -0.60 -15.39
N GLY A 594 31.67 -1.11 -16.03
CA GLY A 594 31.30 -2.51 -16.20
C GLY A 594 30.85 -2.87 -17.61
N ALA A 595 31.25 -2.09 -18.63
CA ALA A 595 30.87 -2.33 -20.01
C ALA A 595 31.29 -3.75 -20.45
N THR A 596 30.31 -4.60 -20.69
CA THR A 596 30.52 -5.83 -21.45
C THR A 596 30.92 -5.44 -22.87
N ASP A 597 32.18 -5.70 -23.23
CA ASP A 597 32.68 -5.44 -24.58
C ASP A 597 31.83 -6.21 -25.60
N VAL A 598 31.04 -5.46 -26.37
CA VAL A 598 30.34 -6.04 -27.53
C VAL A 598 31.35 -6.30 -28.62
N VAL A 599 31.59 -7.55 -28.90
CA VAL A 599 32.57 -7.99 -29.91
C VAL A 599 31.84 -8.26 -31.22
N THR A 600 32.39 -7.76 -32.32
CA THR A 600 31.86 -8.04 -33.65
C THR A 600 32.63 -9.22 -34.27
N VAL A 601 31.89 -10.21 -34.74
CA VAL A 601 32.42 -11.38 -35.45
C VAL A 601 31.93 -11.41 -36.88
N LYS A 602 32.84 -11.64 -37.80
CA LYS A 602 32.54 -11.88 -39.19
C LYS A 602 33.27 -13.12 -39.69
N GLY A 603 32.51 -14.10 -40.18
CA GLY A 603 33.11 -15.33 -40.73
C GLY A 603 32.06 -16.28 -41.30
N ALA A 604 32.56 -17.37 -41.95
CA ALA A 604 31.66 -18.38 -42.47
C ALA A 604 31.11 -19.30 -41.37
N ILE A 605 29.84 -19.62 -41.44
CA ILE A 605 29.18 -20.55 -40.49
C ILE A 605 29.77 -21.96 -40.70
N ARG A 606 30.47 -22.46 -39.68
CA ARG A 606 31.07 -23.82 -39.70
C ARG A 606 30.04 -24.88 -39.32
N SER A 607 29.25 -24.61 -38.32
CA SER A 607 28.15 -25.49 -37.92
C SER A 607 26.95 -24.66 -37.41
N MET A 608 25.77 -25.21 -37.58
CA MET A 608 24.51 -24.64 -37.08
C MET A 608 23.67 -25.77 -36.52
N ASN A 609 23.32 -25.66 -35.24
CA ASN A 609 22.48 -26.63 -34.56
C ASN A 609 21.29 -25.87 -33.96
N GLN A 610 20.15 -26.54 -33.88
CA GLN A 610 18.93 -25.97 -33.34
C GLN A 610 18.54 -26.68 -32.03
N ALA A 611 18.13 -25.93 -31.02
CA ALA A 611 17.55 -26.47 -29.81
C ALA A 611 16.32 -25.63 -29.45
N VAL A 612 15.42 -26.19 -28.63
CA VAL A 612 14.31 -25.46 -28.03
C VAL A 612 14.60 -25.35 -26.56
N ILE A 613 14.75 -24.12 -26.08
CA ILE A 613 15.01 -23.77 -24.69
C ILE A 613 13.84 -22.94 -24.20
N GLU A 614 13.18 -23.37 -23.14
CA GLU A 614 12.03 -22.68 -22.52
C GLU A 614 10.89 -22.30 -23.49
N GLY A 615 10.71 -23.11 -24.53
CA GLY A 615 9.68 -22.90 -25.54
C GLY A 615 10.11 -22.04 -26.73
N ASN A 616 11.28 -21.43 -26.71
CA ASN A 616 11.84 -20.65 -27.79
C ASN A 616 12.86 -21.45 -28.57
N THR A 617 12.97 -21.16 -29.88
CA THR A 617 13.96 -21.80 -30.76
C THR A 617 15.26 -21.02 -30.70
N HIS A 618 16.35 -21.72 -30.44
CA HIS A 618 17.73 -21.22 -30.44
C HIS A 618 18.55 -21.88 -31.54
N PHE A 619 19.36 -21.10 -32.24
CA PHE A 619 20.35 -21.59 -33.18
C PHE A 619 21.76 -21.41 -32.60
N TYR A 620 22.47 -22.51 -32.43
CA TYR A 620 23.85 -22.52 -31.93
C TYR A 620 24.82 -22.63 -33.09
N LEU A 621 25.59 -21.56 -33.30
CA LEU A 621 26.54 -21.46 -34.42
C LEU A 621 27.97 -21.54 -33.92
N THR A 622 28.84 -22.18 -34.73
CA THR A 622 30.28 -21.98 -34.68
C THR A 622 30.73 -21.32 -35.99
N VAL A 623 31.64 -20.36 -35.92
CA VAL A 623 32.07 -19.52 -37.03
C VAL A 623 33.56 -19.71 -37.26
N GLU A 624 34.01 -19.66 -38.52
CA GLU A 624 35.44 -19.73 -38.87
C GLU A 624 36.20 -18.51 -38.33
N GLY A 625 37.30 -18.77 -37.65
CA GLY A 625 38.12 -17.76 -37.00
C GLY A 625 37.90 -17.67 -35.47
N GLU A 626 36.82 -18.25 -34.96
CA GLU A 626 36.45 -18.24 -33.53
C GLU A 626 36.48 -19.69 -32.97
N ASP A 627 37.70 -20.25 -32.88
CA ASP A 627 37.85 -21.63 -32.44
C ASP A 627 37.57 -21.83 -30.97
N GLY A 628 36.50 -22.59 -30.68
CA GLY A 628 36.05 -22.94 -29.32
C GLY A 628 34.84 -22.16 -28.82
N SER A 629 34.41 -21.10 -29.52
CA SER A 629 33.24 -20.29 -29.18
C SER A 629 32.00 -20.83 -29.90
N ILE A 630 30.90 -20.88 -29.18
CA ILE A 630 29.55 -21.19 -29.67
C ILE A 630 28.68 -19.96 -29.48
N PHE A 631 28.00 -19.55 -30.53
CA PHE A 631 27.13 -18.37 -30.48
C PHE A 631 25.66 -18.78 -30.48
N ASP A 632 24.90 -18.26 -29.54
CA ASP A 632 23.47 -18.55 -29.34
C ASP A 632 22.62 -17.45 -29.96
N PHE A 633 21.82 -17.78 -30.96
CA PHE A 633 20.86 -16.90 -31.62
C PHE A 633 19.46 -17.28 -31.22
N ALA A 634 18.86 -16.49 -30.35
CA ALA A 634 17.53 -16.75 -29.80
C ALA A 634 16.42 -16.15 -30.69
N LEU A 635 15.40 -16.96 -31.00
CA LEU A 635 14.19 -16.48 -31.65
C LEU A 635 13.14 -16.10 -30.60
N PRO A 636 12.27 -15.08 -30.86
CA PRO A 636 12.11 -14.38 -32.16
C PRO A 636 13.08 -13.20 -32.38
N GLY A 637 13.94 -12.83 -31.44
CA GLY A 637 14.78 -11.63 -31.49
C GLY A 637 15.70 -11.56 -32.72
N LEU A 638 16.34 -12.69 -33.07
CA LEU A 638 17.26 -12.80 -34.19
C LEU A 638 16.66 -13.63 -35.35
N LEU A 639 15.45 -13.25 -35.80
CA LEU A 639 14.69 -14.00 -36.81
C LEU A 639 15.46 -14.16 -38.14
N ASP A 640 16.32 -13.23 -38.49
CA ASP A 640 17.12 -13.24 -39.74
C ASP A 640 18.02 -14.47 -39.83
N ILE A 641 18.39 -15.08 -38.68
CA ILE A 641 19.20 -16.29 -38.64
C ILE A 641 18.60 -17.46 -39.43
N VAL A 642 17.28 -17.51 -39.54
CA VAL A 642 16.56 -18.55 -40.27
C VAL A 642 16.89 -18.56 -41.76
N GLY A 643 17.37 -17.42 -42.28
CA GLY A 643 17.80 -17.28 -43.67
C GLY A 643 19.21 -17.77 -43.95
N TYR A 644 20.03 -18.08 -42.95
CA TYR A 644 21.41 -18.48 -43.07
C TYR A 644 21.57 -20.01 -43.07
N LYS A 645 22.67 -20.48 -43.69
CA LYS A 645 23.03 -21.88 -43.76
C LYS A 645 24.52 -22.07 -43.45
N VAL A 646 24.91 -23.29 -43.15
CA VAL A 646 26.34 -23.66 -43.04
C VAL A 646 27.07 -23.32 -44.35
N GLY A 647 28.16 -22.55 -44.23
CA GLY A 647 28.96 -22.03 -45.33
C GLY A 647 28.63 -20.60 -45.73
N ASP A 648 27.53 -20.01 -45.26
CA ASP A 648 27.22 -18.60 -45.48
C ASP A 648 28.15 -17.72 -44.61
N GLU A 649 28.55 -16.56 -45.10
CA GLU A 649 29.21 -15.53 -44.30
C GLU A 649 28.15 -14.84 -43.43
N ILE A 650 28.38 -14.77 -42.11
CA ILE A 650 27.57 -14.03 -41.17
C ILE A 650 28.41 -12.97 -40.47
N ASN A 651 27.81 -11.81 -40.24
CA ASN A 651 28.41 -10.72 -39.49
C ASN A 651 27.44 -10.36 -38.38
N PHE A 652 27.88 -10.47 -37.14
CA PHE A 652 27.02 -10.25 -35.95
C PHE A 652 27.83 -9.75 -34.77
N THR A 653 27.12 -9.21 -33.79
CA THR A 653 27.68 -8.82 -32.51
C THR A 653 27.30 -9.80 -31.42
N TYR A 654 28.20 -10.01 -30.45
CA TYR A 654 27.96 -10.85 -29.27
C TYR A 654 28.66 -10.28 -28.05
N VAL A 655 28.27 -10.78 -26.87
CA VAL A 655 28.96 -10.50 -25.60
C VAL A 655 29.58 -11.78 -25.08
N GLU A 656 30.83 -11.69 -24.65
CA GLU A 656 31.56 -12.80 -24.12
C GLU A 656 30.98 -13.26 -22.78
N ALA A 657 30.46 -14.48 -22.71
CA ALA A 657 29.91 -15.04 -21.50
C ALA A 657 31.02 -15.50 -20.57
N ALA A 658 31.27 -14.80 -19.47
CA ALA A 658 32.30 -15.15 -18.50
C ALA A 658 32.11 -16.60 -17.96
N GLY A 659 33.08 -17.48 -18.21
CA GLY A 659 33.06 -18.86 -17.73
C GLY A 659 32.23 -19.84 -18.56
N SER A 660 31.70 -19.43 -19.73
CA SER A 660 31.00 -20.27 -20.69
C SER A 660 31.65 -20.14 -22.06
N ASN A 661 31.67 -21.21 -22.84
CA ASN A 661 32.05 -21.16 -24.25
C ASN A 661 30.83 -20.89 -25.16
N VAL A 662 29.68 -20.67 -24.62
CA VAL A 662 28.44 -20.27 -25.31
C VAL A 662 28.17 -18.82 -25.01
N SER A 663 28.17 -17.98 -26.03
CA SER A 663 27.95 -16.53 -25.92
C SER A 663 26.69 -16.13 -26.69
N PRO A 664 25.80 -15.32 -26.12
CA PRO A 664 24.58 -14.85 -26.81
C PRO A 664 24.97 -13.86 -27.93
N ALA A 665 24.40 -14.06 -29.11
CA ALA A 665 24.46 -13.11 -30.20
C ALA A 665 23.39 -12.00 -29.99
N TYR A 666 23.75 -10.77 -30.41
CA TYR A 666 22.93 -9.58 -30.20
C TYR A 666 22.24 -9.06 -31.45
N GLU A 667 23.00 -8.90 -32.50
CA GLU A 667 22.51 -8.29 -33.74
C GLU A 667 23.21 -8.95 -34.94
N ILE A 668 22.43 -9.23 -35.98
CA ILE A 668 23.00 -9.66 -37.27
C ILE A 668 23.19 -8.42 -38.14
N LEU A 669 24.45 -8.05 -38.34
CA LEU A 669 24.83 -6.90 -39.15
C LEU A 669 24.66 -7.24 -40.64
N GLY A 670 23.78 -6.53 -41.35
CA GLY A 670 23.24 -6.87 -42.67
C GLY A 670 24.19 -6.86 -43.89
N GLU A 671 25.53 -6.90 -43.71
CA GLU A 671 26.52 -7.00 -44.80
C GLU A 671 27.32 -8.32 -44.79
N GLY A 672 26.69 -9.41 -44.39
CA GLY A 672 27.18 -10.75 -44.68
C GLY A 672 26.69 -11.18 -46.06
N GLY A 673 27.61 -11.39 -46.98
CA GLY A 673 27.27 -11.87 -48.32
C GLY A 673 26.55 -13.21 -48.23
N LYS A 674 25.24 -13.27 -48.44
CA LYS A 674 24.51 -14.50 -48.69
C LYS A 674 25.20 -15.22 -49.83
N ALA A 675 25.68 -16.43 -49.63
CA ALA A 675 26.19 -17.24 -50.74
C ALA A 675 25.10 -17.34 -51.82
N PRO A 676 25.40 -17.08 -53.10
CA PRO A 676 24.42 -17.16 -54.15
C PRO A 676 23.83 -18.58 -54.16
N ALA A 677 22.50 -18.67 -54.15
CA ALA A 677 21.82 -19.93 -54.29
C ALA A 677 22.34 -20.61 -55.53
N THR A 678 23.04 -21.71 -55.37
CA THR A 678 23.43 -22.59 -56.50
C THR A 678 22.12 -23.09 -57.12
N GLU A 679 21.78 -22.50 -58.29
CA GLU A 679 20.80 -23.06 -59.21
C GLU A 679 21.29 -24.45 -59.63
N ASP A 680 20.78 -25.47 -58.97
CA ASP A 680 20.87 -26.81 -59.51
C ASP A 680 19.85 -26.98 -60.61
N ALA A 681 20.49 -27.25 -61.75
CA ALA A 681 19.96 -27.37 -63.05
C ALA A 681 18.87 -28.43 -63.21
N ALA A 682 18.00 -28.08 -64.09
CA ALA A 682 17.44 -28.91 -65.16
C ALA A 682 16.21 -29.75 -64.92
N GLY A 683 15.32 -29.49 -65.75
CA GLY A 683 14.49 -30.50 -66.30
C GLY A 683 13.08 -30.16 -66.72
N SER A 684 13.02 -29.55 -67.88
CA SER A 684 12.05 -29.77 -68.96
C SER A 684 10.56 -30.02 -68.65
N GLY A 685 9.73 -29.20 -69.29
CA GLY A 685 8.38 -29.59 -69.61
C GLY A 685 7.36 -28.44 -69.65
N ALA A 686 7.37 -27.68 -70.77
CA ALA A 686 6.16 -26.95 -71.23
C ALA A 686 5.21 -27.96 -71.87
N PRO A 687 3.90 -27.66 -72.18
CA PRO A 687 3.49 -26.38 -72.76
C PRO A 687 2.05 -25.87 -72.35
N ALA A 688 1.85 -24.61 -72.68
CA ALA A 688 0.79 -23.92 -73.39
C ALA A 688 -0.74 -24.14 -73.04
N GLY A 689 -1.38 -23.02 -73.05
CA GLY A 689 -2.84 -22.83 -73.27
C GLY A 689 -3.38 -21.80 -72.34
N ASP A 690 -3.51 -20.66 -72.67
CA ASP A 690 -4.31 -19.86 -73.63
C ASP A 690 -5.54 -19.24 -72.97
N GLU A 691 -5.60 -17.93 -73.16
CA GLU A 691 -6.76 -17.08 -73.40
C GLU A 691 -7.71 -16.68 -72.24
N ASN A 692 -7.71 -15.43 -71.99
CA ASN A 692 -8.67 -14.38 -72.38
C ASN A 692 -9.59 -13.82 -71.30
N ALA A 693 -9.48 -12.59 -71.17
CA ALA A 693 -10.28 -11.43 -71.49
C ALA A 693 -10.95 -10.73 -70.30
N SER A 694 -10.56 -9.54 -70.20
CA SER A 694 -11.35 -8.29 -70.23
C SER A 694 -12.27 -7.93 -69.07
N GLY A 695 -12.05 -6.68 -68.66
CA GLY A 695 -13.09 -5.75 -68.31
C GLY A 695 -12.72 -4.70 -67.27
N GLU A 696 -12.09 -3.65 -67.69
CA GLU A 696 -12.33 -2.28 -67.16
C GLU A 696 -13.72 -1.76 -67.64
N PRO A 697 -14.32 -0.72 -67.07
CA PRO A 697 -13.83 0.65 -67.05
C PRO A 697 -14.13 1.40 -65.73
N GLU A 698 -13.34 2.37 -65.39
CA GLU A 698 -13.36 3.84 -65.60
C GLU A 698 -14.56 4.60 -65.07
N ASP A 699 -14.17 5.69 -64.43
CA ASP A 699 -14.65 7.07 -64.32
C ASP A 699 -15.32 7.41 -62.98
N ASP A 700 -15.12 8.53 -62.33
CA ASP A 700 -14.77 9.90 -62.72
C ASP A 700 -14.34 10.75 -61.51
N VAL A 701 -13.31 11.48 -61.66
CA VAL A 701 -12.95 12.85 -61.40
C VAL A 701 -14.02 13.75 -60.78
N VAL A 702 -13.69 14.48 -59.69
CA VAL A 702 -13.79 15.97 -59.64
C VAL A 702 -12.80 16.50 -58.59
N GLN A 703 -11.92 17.34 -59.11
CA GLN A 703 -11.09 18.35 -58.44
C GLN A 703 -11.94 19.42 -57.78
N ASP A 704 -11.47 20.09 -56.74
CA ASP A 704 -11.11 21.51 -56.78
C ASP A 704 -10.39 21.97 -55.50
N ASN A 705 -9.25 22.42 -55.60
CA ASN A 705 -8.49 23.67 -55.40
C ASN A 705 -8.89 24.59 -54.25
N GLY A 706 -7.82 25.08 -53.60
CA GLY A 706 -7.79 26.35 -52.91
C GLY A 706 -6.73 26.43 -51.80
N ALA A 707 -5.62 26.62 -52.14
CA ALA A 707 -4.41 27.41 -51.99
C ALA A 707 -4.43 28.53 -50.95
N ALA A 708 -3.39 28.50 -50.10
CA ALA A 708 -2.45 29.56 -49.70
C ALA A 708 -2.98 30.84 -48.98
N GLN A 709 -2.36 31.15 -47.81
CA GLN A 709 -1.33 32.21 -47.73
C GLN A 709 -1.02 32.52 -46.24
N THR A 710 0.24 32.40 -45.88
CA THR A 710 0.93 33.25 -44.90
C THR A 710 1.14 34.66 -45.50
N PRO A 711 1.28 35.70 -44.66
CA PRO A 711 2.59 36.35 -44.46
C PRO A 711 2.85 36.84 -43.04
N ALA A 712 4.01 36.66 -42.59
CA ALA A 712 5.21 37.45 -42.26
C ALA A 712 5.03 38.88 -41.72
N ASP A 713 5.81 39.08 -40.60
CA ASP A 713 6.49 40.31 -40.16
C ASP A 713 5.70 41.62 -40.01
N VAL A 714 5.88 42.20 -38.80
CA VAL A 714 6.56 43.48 -38.62
C VAL A 714 6.90 43.71 -37.14
N ALA A 715 8.14 44.11 -36.97
CA ALA A 715 8.91 44.45 -35.81
C ALA A 715 8.51 45.73 -35.06
N SER A 716 9.15 45.85 -33.89
CA SER A 716 9.68 47.05 -33.24
C SER A 716 8.87 47.78 -32.18
N GLY A 717 9.61 48.05 -31.11
CA GLY A 717 9.49 49.24 -30.27
C GLY A 717 9.51 48.95 -28.79
N GLU A 718 10.71 48.93 -28.18
CA GLU A 718 11.23 49.72 -27.07
C GLU A 718 10.19 50.55 -26.26
N ASP A 719 10.15 50.46 -24.96
CA ASP A 719 10.93 51.21 -23.97
C ASP A 719 10.39 51.03 -22.56
N THR A 720 11.34 50.78 -21.68
CA THR A 720 11.62 51.29 -20.34
C THR A 720 10.50 51.76 -19.39
N GLU A 721 10.76 51.38 -18.17
CA GLU A 721 10.86 52.08 -16.87
C GLU A 721 9.91 51.58 -15.78
N LYS A 722 10.50 50.94 -14.79
CA LYS A 722 10.80 51.24 -13.35
C LYS A 722 9.63 51.59 -12.43
N VAL A 723 9.76 50.93 -11.26
CA VAL A 723 9.56 51.38 -9.85
C VAL A 723 8.09 51.34 -9.33
N ALA A 724 7.79 50.45 -8.45
CA ALA A 724 7.65 50.52 -7.01
C ALA A 724 7.31 49.14 -6.45
#